data_458ca8a6d620919830c0f405b9ead366
#
_entry.id   458ca8a6d620919830c0f405b9ead366
#
_cell.length_a   1.000
_cell.length_b   1.000
_cell.length_c   1.000
_cell.angle_alpha   90.00
_cell.angle_beta   90.00
_cell.angle_gamma   90.00
#
_symmetry.space_group_name_H-M   'P 1'
#
loop_
_entity.id
_entity.type
_entity.pdbx_description
1 polymer ?
#
loop_
_entity_poly.entity_id
_entity_poly.type
_entity_poly.pdbx_seq_one_letter_code
_entity_poly.pdbx_strand_id
1 'polypeptide(L)'
;MKNLSIDLETYSSVDINKAGVYRYSESPDFEVLLFGYSVDGAPAQVVDLACGESIPAEIQEALVDPAVTKWAFNASFERVCLSRFLGLPSGTYLEPQQWRCSMVWSAYLGLPLSLAGVGAVLKLEKQKLATGKDLIKYFCQPCEPRKSNNGRTRNRPTDAPDKWAMFKAYNLRDVDTEVAIQGKLSRFPVPEFVWDEYHLDQEINDRGIRLDMKVVENAIQFDALSRAELMEKMKSLTALENPNSVAQMKAWLAKHGMEIESLGKKEVAAMLKDAPPDLAEALVLRQQLAKSSVKKYQAMQNCVCEDGRAHGMFMFYGANRTGRFSGRLVQLQNLPQNHMGDLEQARELVRSGNYGALEMLYDSIPDVLSELIRTAFIPYEGGKFIVADFSAIEARVIAWMAGEQWRLDVFSQGGDIYCASASQMFHVPVVKHGINGHLRQKGKIAELALGYGGSVGALKAMGALEMGIPEEELKPLVDAWRDSNPHITQLWWDVDDAIKETVKEKVPTETHGLQFLYESGFLFMCLPSGRRLAYVKPRIGENKFGGESVTYEGIGPAKKWERLESYGPKFVENAIQAISRDVLCYAMKTLRCCNIVAHVHDELIIEADPHVSLDAICEQMGRTPPWAKGLILRADGYETPFYKKD
;
A
#
# COMPACT_ATOMS: atom_id res chain seq x y z
N MET A 1 -31.28 5.88 18.75
CA MET A 1 -30.40 5.74 17.61
C MET A 1 -29.18 4.92 18.01
N LYS A 2 -28.89 3.84 17.29
CA LYS A 2 -27.70 3.00 17.51
C LYS A 2 -26.69 3.16 16.36
N ASN A 3 -27.19 3.25 15.14
CA ASN A 3 -26.38 3.35 13.93
C ASN A 3 -26.80 4.53 13.09
N LEU A 4 -25.83 5.25 12.55
CA LEU A 4 -26.03 6.35 11.62
C LEU A 4 -25.16 6.10 10.39
N SER A 5 -25.78 5.75 9.25
CA SER A 5 -25.10 5.61 7.97
C SER A 5 -25.08 6.97 7.27
N ILE A 6 -23.92 7.35 6.71
CA ILE A 6 -23.66 8.70 6.19
C ILE A 6 -22.97 8.62 4.82
N ASP A 7 -23.36 9.50 3.91
CA ASP A 7 -22.66 9.75 2.65
C ASP A 7 -22.64 11.26 2.37
N LEU A 8 -21.48 11.81 2.06
CA LEU A 8 -21.28 13.24 1.83
C LEU A 8 -20.95 13.55 0.38
N GLU A 9 -21.56 14.65 -0.10
CA GLU A 9 -21.07 15.31 -1.30
C GLU A 9 -20.44 16.64 -0.92
N THR A 10 -19.22 16.89 -1.39
CA THR A 10 -18.42 18.03 -0.94
C THR A 10 -17.81 18.79 -2.13
N TYR A 11 -17.45 20.03 -1.92
CA TYR A 11 -16.68 20.84 -2.88
C TYR A 11 -15.35 21.27 -2.26
N SER A 12 -14.32 21.32 -3.08
CA SER A 12 -13.06 22.00 -2.80
C SER A 12 -12.34 22.30 -4.11
N SER A 13 -11.58 23.39 -4.18
CA SER A 13 -10.67 23.67 -5.30
C SER A 13 -9.44 22.76 -5.31
N VAL A 14 -9.15 22.08 -4.22
CA VAL A 14 -8.04 21.13 -4.08
C VAL A 14 -8.41 19.80 -4.72
N ASP A 15 -7.56 19.26 -5.58
CA ASP A 15 -7.75 17.94 -6.20
C ASP A 15 -7.51 16.82 -5.16
N ILE A 16 -8.58 16.19 -4.69
CA ILE A 16 -8.54 15.13 -3.69
C ILE A 16 -7.67 13.93 -4.11
N ASN A 17 -7.58 13.64 -5.42
CA ASN A 17 -6.78 12.50 -5.91
C ASN A 17 -5.28 12.73 -5.74
N LYS A 18 -4.84 14.00 -5.73
CA LYS A 18 -3.45 14.38 -5.53
C LYS A 18 -3.12 14.70 -4.08
N ALA A 19 -4.05 15.34 -3.38
CA ALA A 19 -3.84 15.91 -2.05
C ALA A 19 -4.31 15.01 -0.90
N GLY A 20 -5.25 14.09 -1.15
CA GLY A 20 -5.91 13.31 -0.11
C GLY A 20 -6.96 14.12 0.66
N VAL A 21 -7.80 13.43 1.43
CA VAL A 21 -8.95 14.04 2.11
C VAL A 21 -8.55 15.08 3.16
N TYR A 22 -7.45 14.89 3.86
CA TYR A 22 -7.00 15.81 4.91
C TYR A 22 -6.68 17.20 4.33
N ARG A 23 -5.80 17.27 3.35
CA ARG A 23 -5.47 18.54 2.67
C ARG A 23 -6.65 19.10 1.88
N TYR A 24 -7.46 18.23 1.27
CA TYR A 24 -8.69 18.61 0.55
C TYR A 24 -9.66 19.36 1.46
N SER A 25 -9.90 18.86 2.67
CA SER A 25 -10.84 19.45 3.64
C SER A 25 -10.30 20.70 4.35
N GLU A 26 -8.99 20.97 4.29
CA GLU A 26 -8.37 22.20 4.82
C GLU A 26 -8.45 23.38 3.85
N SER A 27 -8.92 23.15 2.61
CA SER A 27 -9.07 24.25 1.65
C SER A 27 -10.01 25.32 2.18
N PRO A 28 -9.68 26.62 2.05
CA PRO A 28 -10.55 27.72 2.50
C PRO A 28 -11.93 27.73 1.86
N ASP A 29 -12.08 27.11 0.68
CA ASP A 29 -13.33 26.98 -0.05
C ASP A 29 -14.01 25.62 0.10
N PHE A 30 -13.50 24.78 1.03
CA PHE A 30 -14.13 23.50 1.34
C PHE A 30 -15.56 23.69 1.85
N GLU A 31 -16.49 22.92 1.31
CA GLU A 31 -17.91 22.98 1.65
C GLU A 31 -18.54 21.60 1.56
N VAL A 32 -19.35 21.25 2.55
CA VAL A 32 -20.24 20.08 2.46
C VAL A 32 -21.52 20.53 1.76
N LEU A 33 -21.82 19.93 0.61
CA LEU A 33 -22.94 20.30 -0.26
C LEU A 33 -24.22 19.55 0.13
N LEU A 34 -24.10 18.22 0.26
CA LEU A 34 -25.18 17.32 0.60
C LEU A 34 -24.75 16.41 1.76
N PHE A 35 -25.65 16.21 2.69
CA PHE A 35 -25.51 15.29 3.79
C PHE A 35 -26.61 14.22 3.70
N GLY A 36 -26.27 13.07 3.13
CA GLY A 36 -27.14 11.91 3.08
C GLY A 36 -27.00 11.06 4.35
N TYR A 37 -28.09 10.58 4.91
CA TYR A 37 -28.04 9.74 6.10
C TYR A 37 -29.22 8.76 6.22
N SER A 38 -28.99 7.70 6.98
CA SER A 38 -30.01 6.73 7.42
C SER A 38 -29.80 6.38 8.88
N VAL A 39 -30.88 6.42 9.66
CA VAL A 39 -30.92 6.08 11.08
C VAL A 39 -31.38 4.64 11.24
N ASP A 40 -30.57 3.77 11.86
CA ASP A 40 -30.89 2.37 12.18
C ASP A 40 -31.47 1.56 10.98
N GLY A 41 -31.01 1.90 9.76
CA GLY A 41 -31.46 1.24 8.52
C GLY A 41 -32.81 1.74 7.98
N ALA A 42 -33.36 2.83 8.51
CA ALA A 42 -34.54 3.49 7.97
C ALA A 42 -34.26 4.05 6.55
N PRO A 43 -35.30 4.41 5.77
CA PRO A 43 -35.10 5.02 4.46
C PRO A 43 -34.18 6.23 4.52
N ALA A 44 -33.28 6.32 3.53
CA ALA A 44 -32.30 7.40 3.45
C ALA A 44 -32.97 8.78 3.32
N GLN A 45 -32.34 9.78 3.92
CA GLN A 45 -32.71 11.20 3.84
C GLN A 45 -31.52 12.00 3.36
N VAL A 46 -31.76 13.17 2.75
CA VAL A 46 -30.72 14.10 2.33
C VAL A 46 -31.03 15.50 2.86
N VAL A 47 -30.00 16.17 3.37
CA VAL A 47 -30.01 17.57 3.77
C VAL A 47 -29.25 18.37 2.71
N ASP A 48 -29.89 19.35 2.11
CA ASP A 48 -29.33 20.21 1.06
C ASP A 48 -28.67 21.44 1.69
N LEU A 49 -27.45 21.23 2.22
CA LEU A 49 -26.68 22.29 2.89
C LEU A 49 -26.33 23.43 1.92
N ALA A 50 -26.07 23.13 0.65
CA ALA A 50 -25.74 24.13 -0.35
C ALA A 50 -26.92 25.07 -0.68
N CYS A 51 -28.15 24.66 -0.40
CA CYS A 51 -29.36 25.47 -0.52
C CYS A 51 -29.87 26.03 0.81
N GLY A 52 -29.10 25.90 1.90
CA GLY A 52 -29.38 26.51 3.21
C GLY A 52 -30.20 25.67 4.16
N GLU A 53 -30.42 24.38 3.87
CA GLU A 53 -30.97 23.46 4.88
C GLU A 53 -29.94 23.20 5.99
N SER A 54 -30.41 22.76 7.16
CA SER A 54 -29.56 22.44 8.30
C SER A 54 -29.75 21.00 8.73
N ILE A 55 -28.66 20.35 9.15
CA ILE A 55 -28.72 19.01 9.71
C ILE A 55 -29.59 19.04 10.97
N PRO A 56 -30.56 18.11 11.13
CA PRO A 56 -31.39 18.04 12.34
C PRO A 56 -30.54 17.95 13.62
N ALA A 57 -30.96 18.64 14.68
CA ALA A 57 -30.20 18.72 15.94
C ALA A 57 -29.83 17.34 16.51
N GLU A 58 -30.77 16.40 16.49
CA GLU A 58 -30.58 15.03 16.95
C GLU A 58 -29.47 14.27 16.13
N ILE A 59 -29.35 14.60 14.86
CA ILE A 59 -28.30 14.01 13.98
C ILE A 59 -26.97 14.68 14.27
N GLN A 60 -26.91 16.00 14.47
CA GLN A 60 -25.69 16.70 14.87
C GLN A 60 -25.16 16.16 16.21
N GLU A 61 -26.02 15.96 17.20
CA GLU A 61 -25.64 15.34 18.48
C GLU A 61 -25.09 13.92 18.27
N ALA A 62 -25.73 13.11 17.42
CA ALA A 62 -25.32 11.75 17.13
C ALA A 62 -23.93 11.67 16.46
N LEU A 63 -23.49 12.69 15.70
CA LEU A 63 -22.17 12.72 15.07
C LEU A 63 -21.03 12.67 16.10
N VAL A 64 -21.23 13.24 17.28
CA VAL A 64 -20.23 13.31 18.36
C VAL A 64 -20.53 12.35 19.52
N ASP A 65 -21.72 11.73 19.55
CA ASP A 65 -22.09 10.79 20.59
C ASP A 65 -21.30 9.48 20.49
N PRO A 66 -20.54 9.09 21.54
CA PRO A 66 -19.79 7.84 21.55
C PRO A 66 -20.68 6.58 21.57
N ALA A 67 -21.96 6.70 21.94
CA ALA A 67 -22.92 5.59 21.95
C ALA A 67 -23.50 5.28 20.56
N VAL A 68 -23.34 6.18 19.58
CA VAL A 68 -23.84 6.03 18.22
C VAL A 68 -22.72 5.58 17.30
N THR A 69 -22.87 4.44 16.64
CA THR A 69 -21.92 3.97 15.61
C THR A 69 -22.21 4.67 14.29
N LYS A 70 -21.21 5.36 13.76
CA LYS A 70 -21.25 5.99 12.43
C LYS A 70 -20.71 5.04 11.38
N TRP A 71 -21.43 4.89 10.28
CA TRP A 71 -21.09 4.05 9.14
C TRP A 71 -20.95 4.88 7.87
N ALA A 72 -19.96 4.57 7.05
CA ALA A 72 -19.84 5.12 5.70
C ALA A 72 -19.04 4.17 4.80
N PHE A 73 -19.24 4.28 3.48
CA PHE A 73 -18.41 3.56 2.53
C PHE A 73 -17.14 4.38 2.21
N ASN A 74 -16.02 4.02 2.80
CA ASN A 74 -14.77 4.79 2.92
C ASN A 74 -14.82 5.85 4.04
N ALA A 75 -15.27 5.44 5.20
CA ALA A 75 -15.62 6.28 6.36
C ALA A 75 -14.56 7.31 6.80
N SER A 76 -13.29 7.11 6.43
CA SER A 76 -12.22 8.10 6.63
C SER A 76 -12.53 9.44 5.93
N PHE A 77 -13.18 9.40 4.76
CA PHE A 77 -13.57 10.60 4.02
C PHE A 77 -14.64 11.38 4.80
N GLU A 78 -15.73 10.73 5.18
CA GLU A 78 -16.83 11.36 5.92
C GLU A 78 -16.34 11.90 7.27
N ARG A 79 -15.57 11.11 8.01
CA ARG A 79 -15.05 11.51 9.33
C ARG A 79 -14.17 12.76 9.26
N VAL A 80 -13.25 12.82 8.33
CA VAL A 80 -12.35 13.98 8.17
C VAL A 80 -13.10 15.20 7.66
N CYS A 81 -13.98 15.05 6.67
CA CYS A 81 -14.80 16.14 6.14
C CYS A 81 -15.74 16.71 7.22
N LEU A 82 -16.41 15.86 7.99
CA LEU A 82 -17.29 16.28 9.09
C LEU A 82 -16.50 16.95 10.21
N SER A 83 -15.27 16.56 10.48
CA SER A 83 -14.41 17.24 11.44
C SER A 83 -14.23 18.71 11.08
N ARG A 84 -14.00 19.01 9.80
CA ARG A 84 -13.91 20.40 9.31
C ARG A 84 -15.26 21.10 9.34
N PHE A 85 -16.33 20.44 8.89
CA PHE A 85 -17.69 20.98 8.90
C PHE A 85 -18.15 21.38 10.31
N LEU A 86 -17.79 20.60 11.33
CA LEU A 86 -18.10 20.88 12.74
C LEU A 86 -17.16 21.93 13.37
N GLY A 87 -16.21 22.48 12.61
CA GLY A 87 -15.32 23.53 13.09
C GLY A 87 -14.17 23.06 13.99
N LEU A 88 -13.82 21.77 13.96
CA LEU A 88 -12.65 21.30 14.69
C LEU A 88 -11.37 21.92 14.09
N PRO A 89 -10.38 22.33 14.91
CA PRO A 89 -9.14 22.93 14.42
C PRO A 89 -8.33 21.97 13.55
N SER A 90 -7.42 22.51 12.72
CA SER A 90 -6.48 21.70 11.92
C SER A 90 -5.70 20.74 12.84
N GLY A 91 -5.47 19.51 12.36
CA GLY A 91 -4.83 18.46 13.15
C GLY A 91 -5.73 17.78 14.19
N THR A 92 -7.00 18.18 14.30
CA THR A 92 -7.98 17.56 15.22
C THR A 92 -9.14 16.97 14.42
N TYR A 93 -9.51 15.74 14.73
CA TYR A 93 -10.53 14.99 14.00
C TYR A 93 -11.51 14.32 14.96
N LEU A 94 -12.73 13.98 14.48
CA LEU A 94 -13.67 13.16 15.20
C LEU A 94 -13.02 11.82 15.56
N GLU A 95 -13.25 11.37 16.81
CA GLU A 95 -12.69 10.14 17.34
C GLU A 95 -13.03 8.93 16.45
N PRO A 96 -12.04 8.15 15.99
CA PRO A 96 -12.29 7.06 15.05
C PRO A 96 -13.04 5.87 15.67
N GLN A 97 -13.05 5.71 17.01
CA GLN A 97 -13.61 4.55 17.71
C GLN A 97 -15.10 4.33 17.45
N GLN A 98 -15.84 5.41 17.15
CA GLN A 98 -17.27 5.32 16.84
C GLN A 98 -17.56 5.10 15.35
N TRP A 99 -16.53 5.00 14.53
CA TRP A 99 -16.67 4.85 13.09
C TRP A 99 -16.44 3.42 12.63
N ARG A 100 -17.26 2.96 11.70
CA ARG A 100 -17.14 1.71 10.97
C ARG A 100 -17.14 2.01 9.48
N CYS A 101 -16.45 1.20 8.72
CA CYS A 101 -16.29 1.39 7.27
C CYS A 101 -16.82 0.17 6.52
N SER A 102 -17.89 0.33 5.74
CA SER A 102 -18.46 -0.77 4.95
C SER A 102 -17.56 -1.18 3.77
N MET A 103 -16.65 -0.31 3.32
CA MET A 103 -15.57 -0.69 2.40
C MET A 103 -14.56 -1.65 3.07
N VAL A 104 -14.19 -1.42 4.33
CA VAL A 104 -13.33 -2.33 5.11
C VAL A 104 -14.04 -3.65 5.34
N TRP A 105 -15.33 -3.63 5.66
CA TRP A 105 -16.12 -4.85 5.79
C TRP A 105 -16.15 -5.65 4.49
N SER A 106 -16.37 -4.97 3.36
CA SER A 106 -16.30 -5.60 2.03
C SER A 106 -14.92 -6.19 1.73
N ALA A 107 -13.85 -5.45 2.04
CA ALA A 107 -12.47 -5.91 1.87
C ALA A 107 -12.16 -7.15 2.71
N TYR A 108 -12.62 -7.18 3.97
CA TYR A 108 -12.50 -8.33 4.88
C TYR A 108 -13.14 -9.60 4.29
N LEU A 109 -14.22 -9.46 3.54
CA LEU A 109 -14.89 -10.56 2.84
C LEU A 109 -14.38 -10.79 1.41
N GLY A 110 -13.26 -10.22 1.02
CA GLY A 110 -12.65 -10.40 -0.30
C GLY A 110 -13.44 -9.78 -1.46
N LEU A 111 -14.38 -8.88 -1.16
CA LEU A 111 -15.21 -8.16 -2.13
C LEU A 111 -14.48 -6.93 -2.72
N PRO A 112 -15.01 -6.30 -3.79
CA PRO A 112 -14.43 -5.08 -4.34
C PRO A 112 -14.33 -3.92 -3.35
N LEU A 113 -13.42 -2.97 -3.60
CA LEU A 113 -13.20 -1.77 -2.77
C LEU A 113 -13.98 -0.55 -3.31
N SER A 114 -15.07 -0.74 -4.03
CA SER A 114 -15.93 0.34 -4.51
C SER A 114 -17.40 0.00 -4.29
N LEU A 115 -18.19 0.99 -3.89
CA LEU A 115 -19.63 0.84 -3.61
C LEU A 115 -20.37 0.20 -4.80
N ALA A 116 -20.10 0.69 -6.02
CA ALA A 116 -20.68 0.12 -7.24
C ALA A 116 -20.24 -1.32 -7.48
N GLY A 117 -18.96 -1.63 -7.24
CA GLY A 117 -18.42 -2.98 -7.42
C GLY A 117 -19.03 -3.98 -6.45
N VAL A 118 -19.15 -3.60 -5.17
CA VAL A 118 -19.79 -4.45 -4.14
C VAL A 118 -21.27 -4.66 -4.48
N GLY A 119 -22.00 -3.59 -4.82
CA GLY A 119 -23.40 -3.68 -5.21
C GLY A 119 -23.63 -4.62 -6.38
N ALA A 120 -22.77 -4.58 -7.40
CA ALA A 120 -22.83 -5.46 -8.56
C ALA A 120 -22.56 -6.94 -8.19
N VAL A 121 -21.52 -7.21 -7.41
CA VAL A 121 -21.16 -8.58 -6.97
C VAL A 121 -22.24 -9.18 -6.08
N LEU A 122 -22.83 -8.39 -5.19
CA LEU A 122 -23.93 -8.81 -4.29
C LEU A 122 -25.30 -8.83 -4.99
N LYS A 123 -25.39 -8.37 -6.25
CA LYS A 123 -26.62 -8.28 -7.05
C LYS A 123 -27.73 -7.52 -6.32
N LEU A 124 -27.39 -6.34 -5.80
CA LEU A 124 -28.36 -5.51 -5.12
C LEU A 124 -29.38 -4.93 -6.11
N GLU A 125 -30.63 -4.81 -5.68
CA GLU A 125 -31.69 -4.14 -6.47
C GLU A 125 -31.40 -2.64 -6.59
N LYS A 126 -30.97 -2.01 -5.48
CA LYS A 126 -30.54 -0.62 -5.45
C LYS A 126 -29.01 -0.57 -5.65
N GLN A 127 -28.59 -0.19 -6.84
CA GLN A 127 -27.16 -0.02 -7.17
C GLN A 127 -26.83 1.46 -7.41
N LYS A 128 -25.55 1.80 -7.29
CA LYS A 128 -25.03 3.13 -7.57
C LYS A 128 -25.41 3.61 -8.97
N LEU A 129 -25.86 4.86 -9.08
CA LEU A 129 -26.25 5.47 -10.35
C LEU A 129 -25.03 5.76 -11.24
N ALA A 130 -25.09 5.39 -12.51
CA ALA A 130 -23.99 5.58 -13.46
C ALA A 130 -23.67 7.07 -13.74
N THR A 131 -24.64 7.95 -13.63
CA THR A 131 -24.51 9.40 -13.83
C THR A 131 -23.72 10.14 -12.75
N GLY A 132 -23.42 9.47 -11.62
CA GLY A 132 -22.78 10.10 -10.46
C GLY A 132 -21.43 10.75 -10.75
N LYS A 133 -20.58 10.12 -11.58
CA LYS A 133 -19.26 10.68 -11.92
C LYS A 133 -19.33 12.05 -12.58
N ASP A 134 -20.30 12.24 -13.47
CA ASP A 134 -20.47 13.52 -14.19
C ASP A 134 -21.04 14.59 -13.26
N LEU A 135 -21.92 14.21 -12.33
CA LEU A 135 -22.49 15.11 -11.31
C LEU A 135 -21.43 15.54 -10.30
N ILE A 136 -20.62 14.61 -9.80
CA ILE A 136 -19.47 14.91 -8.93
C ILE A 136 -18.51 15.87 -9.63
N LYS A 137 -18.12 15.57 -10.88
CA LYS A 137 -17.26 16.47 -11.66
C LYS A 137 -17.86 17.85 -11.83
N TYR A 138 -19.19 17.93 -11.98
CA TYR A 138 -19.88 19.20 -12.21
C TYR A 138 -19.98 20.05 -10.94
N PHE A 139 -20.35 19.48 -9.79
CA PHE A 139 -20.61 20.23 -8.57
C PHE A 139 -19.48 20.23 -7.54
N CYS A 140 -18.67 19.17 -7.50
CA CYS A 140 -17.65 18.98 -6.46
C CYS A 140 -16.25 19.46 -6.85
N GLN A 141 -16.06 19.86 -8.11
CA GLN A 141 -14.76 20.29 -8.65
C GLN A 141 -14.86 21.68 -9.28
N PRO A 142 -13.75 22.44 -9.32
CA PRO A 142 -13.69 23.67 -10.11
C PRO A 142 -14.00 23.42 -11.58
N CYS A 143 -14.59 24.41 -12.24
CA CYS A 143 -14.78 24.40 -13.69
C CYS A 143 -13.96 25.50 -14.35
N GLU A 144 -13.58 25.28 -15.60
CA GLU A 144 -12.86 26.27 -16.39
C GLU A 144 -13.75 27.47 -16.74
N PRO A 145 -13.28 28.70 -16.55
CA PRO A 145 -14.03 29.89 -16.97
C PRO A 145 -14.13 29.95 -18.51
N ARG A 146 -15.34 29.95 -19.02
CA ARG A 146 -15.66 30.00 -20.45
C ARG A 146 -16.78 31.02 -20.72
N LYS A 147 -16.89 31.51 -21.93
CA LYS A 147 -18.03 32.38 -22.34
C LYS A 147 -19.38 31.71 -22.11
N SER A 148 -19.46 30.39 -22.35
CA SER A 148 -20.67 29.58 -22.18
C SER A 148 -21.12 29.42 -20.72
N ASN A 149 -20.25 29.66 -19.75
CA ASN A 149 -20.57 29.59 -18.32
C ASN A 149 -20.41 30.94 -17.61
N ASN A 150 -20.42 32.05 -18.35
CA ASN A 150 -20.27 33.43 -17.86
C ASN A 150 -18.97 33.62 -17.03
N GLY A 151 -17.90 32.92 -17.37
CA GLY A 151 -16.60 33.05 -16.71
C GLY A 151 -16.53 32.46 -15.29
N ARG A 152 -17.52 31.68 -14.87
CA ARG A 152 -17.49 31.09 -13.52
C ARG A 152 -16.47 29.98 -13.41
N THR A 153 -15.90 29.84 -12.20
CA THR A 153 -14.91 28.81 -11.83
C THR A 153 -15.53 27.67 -10.99
N ARG A 154 -16.80 27.80 -10.60
CA ARG A 154 -17.55 26.82 -9.82
C ARG A 154 -19.00 26.77 -10.30
N ASN A 155 -19.60 25.58 -10.34
CA ASN A 155 -21.02 25.39 -10.60
C ASN A 155 -21.78 25.26 -9.26
N ARG A 156 -22.91 25.98 -9.14
CA ARG A 156 -23.80 25.99 -7.98
C ARG A 156 -25.11 25.31 -8.31
N PRO A 157 -25.94 24.94 -7.32
CA PRO A 157 -27.27 24.36 -7.52
C PRO A 157 -28.13 25.17 -8.53
N THR A 158 -28.08 26.48 -8.43
CA THR A 158 -28.84 27.41 -9.26
C THR A 158 -28.42 27.44 -10.75
N ASP A 159 -27.20 26.99 -11.04
CA ASP A 159 -26.67 26.95 -12.41
C ASP A 159 -27.23 25.79 -13.25
N ALA A 160 -27.70 24.72 -12.58
CA ALA A 160 -28.31 23.55 -13.22
C ALA A 160 -29.25 22.82 -12.24
N PRO A 161 -30.46 23.37 -11.99
CA PRO A 161 -31.41 22.83 -11.01
C PRO A 161 -31.78 21.36 -11.24
N ASP A 162 -31.95 20.95 -12.51
CA ASP A 162 -32.27 19.58 -12.86
C ASP A 162 -31.14 18.61 -12.50
N LYS A 163 -29.88 19.00 -12.79
CA LYS A 163 -28.71 18.22 -12.39
C LYS A 163 -28.57 18.17 -10.88
N TRP A 164 -28.93 19.25 -10.19
CA TRP A 164 -28.91 19.27 -8.72
C TRP A 164 -29.92 18.32 -8.12
N ALA A 165 -31.14 18.27 -8.66
CA ALA A 165 -32.15 17.29 -8.26
C ALA A 165 -31.66 15.84 -8.46
N MET A 166 -30.99 15.57 -9.60
CA MET A 166 -30.36 14.28 -9.87
C MET A 166 -29.22 13.97 -8.87
N PHE A 167 -28.47 15.00 -8.46
CA PHE A 167 -27.36 14.83 -7.52
C PHE A 167 -27.86 14.51 -6.10
N LYS A 168 -28.96 15.10 -5.66
CA LYS A 168 -29.63 14.71 -4.42
C LYS A 168 -30.13 13.27 -4.45
N ALA A 169 -30.74 12.86 -5.57
CA ALA A 169 -31.17 11.47 -5.77
C ALA A 169 -29.99 10.49 -5.80
N TYR A 170 -28.85 10.92 -6.33
CA TYR A 170 -27.61 10.16 -6.34
C TYR A 170 -27.08 9.93 -4.90
N ASN A 171 -26.97 10.98 -4.07
CA ASN A 171 -26.53 10.88 -2.69
C ASN A 171 -27.46 9.97 -1.84
N LEU A 172 -28.78 10.12 -1.98
CA LEU A 172 -29.76 9.21 -1.37
C LEU A 172 -29.51 7.74 -1.78
N ARG A 173 -29.24 7.51 -3.06
CA ARG A 173 -28.99 6.17 -3.60
C ARG A 173 -27.71 5.57 -3.04
N ASP A 174 -26.67 6.35 -2.81
CA ASP A 174 -25.42 5.87 -2.25
C ASP A 174 -25.60 5.43 -0.79
N VAL A 175 -26.35 6.18 0.03
CA VAL A 175 -26.74 5.77 1.39
C VAL A 175 -27.58 4.48 1.39
N ASP A 176 -28.63 4.41 0.54
CA ASP A 176 -29.47 3.22 0.42
C ASP A 176 -28.67 1.98 -0.01
N THR A 177 -27.71 2.17 -0.92
CA THR A 177 -26.83 1.08 -1.40
C THR A 177 -25.92 0.59 -0.27
N GLU A 178 -25.36 1.51 0.51
CA GLU A 178 -24.51 1.16 1.66
C GLU A 178 -25.30 0.40 2.73
N VAL A 179 -26.49 0.87 3.11
CA VAL A 179 -27.37 0.17 4.07
C VAL A 179 -27.74 -1.23 3.57
N ALA A 180 -28.01 -1.38 2.27
CA ALA A 180 -28.28 -2.69 1.67
C ALA A 180 -27.06 -3.62 1.73
N ILE A 181 -25.84 -3.08 1.53
CA ILE A 181 -24.58 -3.83 1.70
C ILE A 181 -24.45 -4.31 3.14
N GLN A 182 -24.60 -3.42 4.14
CA GLN A 182 -24.55 -3.78 5.57
C GLN A 182 -25.54 -4.92 5.89
N GLY A 183 -26.77 -4.83 5.39
CA GLY A 183 -27.77 -5.87 5.56
C GLY A 183 -27.35 -7.23 4.99
N LYS A 184 -26.73 -7.24 3.80
CA LYS A 184 -26.23 -8.47 3.17
C LYS A 184 -25.02 -9.06 3.90
N LEU A 185 -24.14 -8.21 4.40
CA LEU A 185 -22.90 -8.63 5.07
C LEU A 185 -23.12 -8.96 6.56
N SER A 186 -24.26 -8.62 7.14
CA SER A 186 -24.56 -8.79 8.58
C SER A 186 -24.37 -10.21 9.10
N ARG A 187 -24.51 -11.22 8.22
CA ARG A 187 -24.24 -12.64 8.52
C ARG A 187 -22.77 -12.92 8.83
N PHE A 188 -21.86 -12.10 8.30
CA PHE A 188 -20.41 -12.25 8.43
C PHE A 188 -19.80 -10.98 9.01
N PRO A 189 -20.01 -10.69 10.30
CA PRO A 189 -19.50 -9.48 10.91
C PRO A 189 -17.96 -9.47 10.96
N VAL A 190 -17.39 -8.28 10.87
CA VAL A 190 -15.96 -8.08 11.13
C VAL A 190 -15.74 -8.19 12.64
N PRO A 191 -14.77 -8.99 13.12
CA PRO A 191 -14.48 -9.11 14.56
C PRO A 191 -14.06 -7.76 15.18
N GLU A 192 -14.42 -7.54 16.46
CA GLU A 192 -14.11 -6.29 17.16
C GLU A 192 -12.60 -5.98 17.20
N PHE A 193 -11.74 -6.99 17.34
CA PHE A 193 -10.30 -6.75 17.34
C PHE A 193 -9.78 -6.21 15.99
N VAL A 194 -10.46 -6.53 14.86
CA VAL A 194 -10.12 -5.99 13.54
C VAL A 194 -10.59 -4.54 13.42
N TRP A 195 -11.74 -4.20 14.03
CA TRP A 195 -12.18 -2.81 14.14
C TRP A 195 -11.22 -1.97 14.99
N ASP A 196 -10.71 -2.52 16.10
CA ASP A 196 -9.69 -1.85 16.91
C ASP A 196 -8.40 -1.58 16.13
N GLU A 197 -7.98 -2.52 15.25
CA GLU A 197 -6.87 -2.31 14.32
C GLU A 197 -7.17 -1.21 13.28
N TYR A 198 -8.39 -1.16 12.77
CA TYR A 198 -8.85 -0.09 11.88
C TYR A 198 -8.80 1.28 12.57
N HIS A 199 -9.26 1.36 13.83
CA HIS A 199 -9.20 2.60 14.60
C HIS A 199 -7.75 3.06 14.82
N LEU A 200 -6.85 2.14 15.13
CA LEU A 200 -5.42 2.44 15.27
C LEU A 200 -4.82 2.95 13.94
N ASP A 201 -5.18 2.36 12.82
CA ASP A 201 -4.80 2.87 11.49
C ASP A 201 -5.29 4.31 11.27
N GLN A 202 -6.53 4.60 11.67
CA GLN A 202 -7.07 5.95 11.58
C GLN A 202 -6.33 6.94 12.50
N GLU A 203 -5.95 6.54 13.71
CA GLU A 203 -5.13 7.34 14.63
C GLU A 203 -3.74 7.67 14.03
N ILE A 204 -3.12 6.69 13.37
CA ILE A 204 -1.82 6.88 12.68
C ILE A 204 -1.99 7.84 11.49
N ASN A 205 -3.04 7.67 10.69
CA ASN A 205 -3.34 8.57 9.57
C ASN A 205 -3.67 10.00 10.05
N ASP A 206 -4.38 10.15 11.16
CA ASP A 206 -4.69 11.44 11.78
C ASP A 206 -3.44 12.14 12.34
N ARG A 207 -2.50 11.38 12.90
CA ARG A 207 -1.22 11.90 13.40
C ARG A 207 -0.35 12.40 12.25
N GLY A 208 -0.34 11.69 11.14
CA GLY A 208 0.48 12.00 9.98
C GLY A 208 1.99 11.96 10.27
N ILE A 209 2.79 12.27 9.28
CA ILE A 209 4.26 12.33 9.37
C ILE A 209 4.77 13.67 8.85
N ARG A 210 5.67 14.31 9.59
CA ARG A 210 6.20 15.64 9.26
C ARG A 210 7.12 15.58 8.04
N LEU A 211 7.03 16.63 7.20
CA LEU A 211 7.86 16.81 6.02
C LEU A 211 8.84 17.98 6.19
N ASP A 212 10.09 17.80 5.78
CA ASP A 212 11.04 18.89 5.60
C ASP A 212 10.75 19.60 4.27
N MET A 213 9.88 20.61 4.32
CA MET A 213 9.44 21.31 3.11
C MET A 213 10.56 22.06 2.40
N LYS A 214 11.65 22.42 3.09
CA LYS A 214 12.84 23.00 2.43
C LYS A 214 13.51 22.00 1.50
N VAL A 215 13.65 20.75 1.95
CA VAL A 215 14.16 19.65 1.09
C VAL A 215 13.20 19.41 -0.07
N VAL A 216 11.89 19.35 0.17
CA VAL A 216 10.88 19.07 -0.86
C VAL A 216 10.86 20.15 -1.94
N GLU A 217 10.79 21.40 -1.56
CA GLU A 217 10.70 22.55 -2.49
C GLU A 217 11.99 22.72 -3.29
N ASN A 218 13.14 22.63 -2.65
CA ASN A 218 14.42 22.71 -3.34
C ASN A 218 14.64 21.51 -4.27
N ALA A 219 14.25 20.30 -3.88
CA ALA A 219 14.34 19.14 -4.75
C ALA A 219 13.48 19.28 -6.01
N ILE A 220 12.28 19.87 -5.91
CA ILE A 220 11.42 20.18 -7.07
C ILE A 220 12.11 21.17 -8.00
N GLN A 221 12.69 22.22 -7.44
CA GLN A 221 13.43 23.23 -8.23
C GLN A 221 14.67 22.62 -8.90
N PHE A 222 15.43 21.82 -8.17
CA PHE A 222 16.65 21.17 -8.69
C PHE A 222 16.33 20.15 -9.78
N ASP A 223 15.24 19.38 -9.63
CA ASP A 223 14.76 18.50 -10.70
C ASP A 223 14.39 19.29 -11.96
N ALA A 224 13.73 20.42 -11.82
CA ALA A 224 13.37 21.27 -12.96
C ALA A 224 14.60 21.84 -13.68
N LEU A 225 15.59 22.34 -12.94
CA LEU A 225 16.86 22.85 -13.49
C LEU A 225 17.64 21.72 -14.20
N SER A 226 17.85 20.62 -13.52
CA SER A 226 18.56 19.48 -14.08
C SER A 226 17.89 18.91 -15.34
N ARG A 227 16.55 18.84 -15.35
CA ARG A 227 15.80 18.38 -16.54
C ARG A 227 15.97 19.33 -17.72
N ALA A 228 15.99 20.64 -17.50
CA ALA A 228 16.22 21.61 -18.55
C ALA A 228 17.64 21.43 -19.17
N GLU A 229 18.66 21.31 -18.33
CA GLU A 229 20.04 21.08 -18.77
C GLU A 229 20.22 19.76 -19.52
N LEU A 230 19.69 18.66 -18.95
CA LEU A 230 19.73 17.33 -19.60
C LEU A 230 18.99 17.32 -20.94
N MET A 231 17.87 18.05 -21.05
CA MET A 231 17.12 18.18 -22.28
C MET A 231 17.91 18.92 -23.36
N GLU A 232 18.59 20.01 -23.01
CA GLU A 232 19.44 20.75 -23.95
C GLU A 232 20.65 19.91 -24.40
N LYS A 233 21.30 19.21 -23.49
CA LYS A 233 22.38 18.24 -23.83
C LYS A 233 21.86 17.18 -24.80
N MET A 234 20.68 16.61 -24.53
CA MET A 234 20.08 15.57 -25.35
C MET A 234 19.70 16.07 -26.74
N LYS A 235 19.15 17.30 -26.85
CA LYS A 235 18.85 17.93 -28.15
C LYS A 235 20.11 18.21 -28.94
N SER A 236 21.15 18.69 -28.29
CA SER A 236 22.46 18.95 -28.94
C SER A 236 23.09 17.66 -29.48
N LEU A 237 22.97 16.56 -28.74
CA LEU A 237 23.54 15.27 -29.14
C LEU A 237 22.73 14.59 -30.25
N THR A 238 21.40 14.62 -30.17
CA THR A 238 20.52 13.84 -31.04
C THR A 238 19.91 14.64 -32.19
N ALA A 239 19.91 15.97 -32.12
CA ALA A 239 19.20 16.88 -33.00
C ALA A 239 17.69 16.60 -33.11
N LEU A 240 17.09 15.92 -32.09
CA LEU A 240 15.66 15.65 -32.02
C LEU A 240 14.91 16.85 -31.47
N GLU A 241 13.72 17.11 -32.02
CA GLU A 241 12.81 18.16 -31.52
C GLU A 241 12.33 17.81 -30.10
N ASN A 242 11.93 16.55 -29.89
CA ASN A 242 11.49 16.04 -28.59
C ASN A 242 12.20 14.70 -28.24
N PRO A 243 13.37 14.75 -27.61
CA PRO A 243 14.12 13.57 -27.21
C PRO A 243 13.38 12.68 -26.19
N ASN A 244 12.35 13.22 -25.50
CA ASN A 244 11.50 12.43 -24.60
C ASN A 244 10.49 11.55 -25.34
N SER A 245 10.24 11.81 -26.62
CA SER A 245 9.38 10.96 -27.44
C SER A 245 10.03 9.60 -27.66
N VAL A 246 9.38 8.53 -27.17
CA VAL A 246 9.83 7.15 -27.36
C VAL A 246 9.99 6.84 -28.85
N ALA A 247 9.06 7.32 -29.70
CA ALA A 247 9.10 7.07 -31.14
C ALA A 247 10.29 7.77 -31.81
N GLN A 248 10.53 9.07 -31.49
CA GLN A 248 11.66 9.80 -32.05
C GLN A 248 13.00 9.21 -31.62
N MET A 249 13.12 8.83 -30.34
CA MET A 249 14.35 8.25 -29.80
C MET A 249 14.65 6.87 -30.40
N LYS A 250 13.65 6.01 -30.57
CA LYS A 250 13.81 4.72 -31.27
C LYS A 250 14.25 4.90 -32.71
N ALA A 251 13.63 5.82 -33.43
CA ALA A 251 14.00 6.11 -34.82
C ALA A 251 15.43 6.66 -34.94
N TRP A 252 15.86 7.47 -33.97
CA TRP A 252 17.23 7.98 -33.91
C TRP A 252 18.23 6.86 -33.66
N LEU A 253 17.98 5.99 -32.66
CA LEU A 253 18.83 4.83 -32.35
C LEU A 253 18.94 3.87 -33.54
N ALA A 254 17.84 3.57 -34.22
CA ALA A 254 17.83 2.71 -35.40
C ALA A 254 18.67 3.28 -36.55
N LYS A 255 18.64 4.62 -36.79
CA LYS A 255 19.49 5.28 -37.75
C LYS A 255 20.98 5.16 -37.45
N HIS A 256 21.35 4.96 -36.18
CA HIS A 256 22.71 4.77 -35.71
C HIS A 256 23.08 3.29 -35.51
N GLY A 257 22.26 2.37 -36.08
CA GLY A 257 22.57 0.93 -36.08
C GLY A 257 22.11 0.19 -34.82
N MET A 258 21.28 0.81 -33.96
CA MET A 258 20.77 0.19 -32.75
C MET A 258 19.25 0.07 -32.80
N GLU A 259 18.74 -1.11 -33.16
CA GLU A 259 17.30 -1.41 -33.10
C GLU A 259 16.88 -1.84 -31.71
N ILE A 260 15.76 -1.32 -31.24
CA ILE A 260 15.27 -1.53 -29.87
C ILE A 260 13.76 -1.66 -29.83
N GLU A 261 13.27 -2.69 -29.14
CA GLU A 261 11.83 -2.90 -28.95
C GLU A 261 11.25 -2.00 -27.85
N SER A 262 12.02 -1.70 -26.81
CA SER A 262 11.58 -0.92 -25.66
C SER A 262 12.70 -0.01 -25.15
N LEU A 263 12.34 1.18 -24.62
CA LEU A 263 13.23 2.06 -23.86
C LEU A 263 13.06 1.86 -22.35
N GLY A 264 12.66 0.65 -21.94
CA GLY A 264 12.54 0.27 -20.55
C GLY A 264 13.89 0.21 -19.83
N LYS A 265 13.87 0.29 -18.50
CA LYS A 265 15.10 0.34 -17.69
C LYS A 265 16.02 -0.87 -17.92
N LYS A 266 15.45 -2.09 -18.08
CA LYS A 266 16.22 -3.33 -18.27
C LYS A 266 16.87 -3.38 -19.65
N GLU A 267 16.14 -3.03 -20.69
CA GLU A 267 16.60 -3.02 -22.08
C GLU A 267 17.70 -1.97 -22.28
N VAL A 268 17.50 -0.77 -21.76
CA VAL A 268 18.52 0.30 -21.83
C VAL A 268 19.79 -0.11 -21.05
N ALA A 269 19.66 -0.72 -19.87
CA ALA A 269 20.81 -1.20 -19.11
C ALA A 269 21.59 -2.33 -19.82
N ALA A 270 20.89 -3.21 -20.55
CA ALA A 270 21.53 -4.25 -21.34
C ALA A 270 22.31 -3.65 -22.51
N MET A 271 21.74 -2.67 -23.20
CA MET A 271 22.39 -2.03 -24.36
C MET A 271 23.59 -1.17 -23.99
N LEU A 272 23.56 -0.53 -22.81
CA LEU A 272 24.69 0.28 -22.34
C LEU A 272 26.00 -0.51 -22.20
N LYS A 273 25.93 -1.84 -22.07
CA LYS A 273 27.14 -2.70 -21.97
C LYS A 273 27.99 -2.72 -23.24
N ASP A 274 27.32 -2.62 -24.40
CA ASP A 274 27.94 -2.78 -25.71
C ASP A 274 27.75 -1.55 -26.62
N ALA A 275 27.15 -0.46 -26.11
CA ALA A 275 26.85 0.73 -26.89
C ALA A 275 28.13 1.53 -27.22
N PRO A 276 28.28 2.06 -28.48
CA PRO A 276 29.27 3.08 -28.79
C PRO A 276 29.14 4.32 -27.90
N PRO A 277 30.23 5.08 -27.64
CA PRO A 277 30.22 6.20 -26.68
C PRO A 277 29.08 7.21 -26.86
N ASP A 278 28.85 7.66 -28.11
CA ASP A 278 27.78 8.64 -28.40
C ASP A 278 26.39 8.10 -28.13
N LEU A 279 26.14 6.83 -28.45
CA LEU A 279 24.86 6.16 -28.16
C LEU A 279 24.71 5.87 -26.68
N ALA A 280 25.79 5.49 -25.99
CA ALA A 280 25.83 5.29 -24.56
C ALA A 280 25.48 6.59 -23.82
N GLU A 281 26.03 7.75 -24.21
CA GLU A 281 25.72 9.04 -23.64
C GLU A 281 24.23 9.39 -23.81
N ALA A 282 23.67 9.22 -25.01
CA ALA A 282 22.25 9.45 -25.27
C ALA A 282 21.35 8.55 -24.42
N LEU A 283 21.73 7.29 -24.23
CA LEU A 283 20.97 6.35 -23.39
C LEU A 283 21.03 6.71 -21.90
N VAL A 284 22.19 7.15 -21.39
CA VAL A 284 22.35 7.63 -20.02
C VAL A 284 21.50 8.88 -19.77
N LEU A 285 21.59 9.88 -20.67
CA LEU A 285 20.77 11.10 -20.58
C LEU A 285 19.28 10.75 -20.61
N ARG A 286 18.88 9.80 -21.45
CA ARG A 286 17.48 9.33 -21.52
C ARG A 286 17.02 8.65 -20.24
N GLN A 287 17.88 7.85 -19.58
CA GLN A 287 17.57 7.26 -18.27
C GLN A 287 17.38 8.32 -17.20
N GLN A 288 18.24 9.32 -17.14
CA GLN A 288 18.14 10.42 -16.18
C GLN A 288 16.85 11.24 -16.40
N LEU A 289 16.52 11.60 -17.63
CA LEU A 289 15.28 12.29 -17.99
C LEU A 289 14.02 11.46 -17.71
N ALA A 290 14.09 10.14 -17.82
CA ALA A 290 12.97 9.23 -17.56
C ALA A 290 12.73 8.97 -16.07
N LYS A 291 13.62 9.42 -15.17
CA LYS A 291 13.51 9.14 -13.74
C LYS A 291 12.24 9.73 -13.15
N SER A 292 11.33 8.88 -12.74
CA SER A 292 10.01 9.26 -12.26
C SER A 292 9.91 9.35 -10.73
N SER A 293 10.90 8.82 -10.01
CA SER A 293 10.91 8.80 -8.54
C SER A 293 10.86 10.20 -7.92
N VAL A 294 11.50 11.18 -8.55
CA VAL A 294 11.49 12.60 -8.12
C VAL A 294 10.08 13.23 -8.08
N LYS A 295 9.10 12.68 -8.83
CA LYS A 295 7.69 13.09 -8.74
C LYS A 295 7.10 12.89 -7.34
N LYS A 296 7.76 12.12 -6.47
CA LYS A 296 7.36 11.95 -5.07
C LYS A 296 7.44 13.24 -4.26
N TYR A 297 8.37 14.12 -4.58
CA TYR A 297 8.43 15.46 -3.96
C TYR A 297 7.20 16.30 -4.31
N GLN A 298 6.72 16.22 -5.55
CA GLN A 298 5.47 16.89 -5.94
C GLN A 298 4.26 16.27 -5.20
N ALA A 299 4.24 14.95 -4.99
CA ALA A 299 3.20 14.31 -4.20
C ALA A 299 3.23 14.78 -2.73
N MET A 300 4.42 14.94 -2.15
CA MET A 300 4.58 15.51 -0.80
C MET A 300 4.06 16.95 -0.73
N GLN A 301 4.43 17.81 -1.68
CA GLN A 301 3.96 19.19 -1.75
C GLN A 301 2.43 19.27 -1.91
N ASN A 302 1.83 18.36 -2.66
CA ASN A 302 0.38 18.33 -2.86
C ASN A 302 -0.39 17.91 -1.61
N CYS A 303 0.16 17.03 -0.77
CA CYS A 303 -0.54 16.42 0.36
C CYS A 303 -0.17 16.99 1.73
N VAL A 304 0.85 17.85 1.82
CA VAL A 304 1.22 18.48 3.10
C VAL A 304 0.08 19.36 3.60
N CYS A 305 -0.30 19.16 4.86
CA CYS A 305 -1.31 19.94 5.56
C CYS A 305 -0.70 21.18 6.25
N GLU A 306 -1.55 22.03 6.82
CA GLU A 306 -1.14 23.30 7.46
C GLU A 306 -0.17 23.11 8.63
N ASP A 307 -0.25 21.98 9.31
CA ASP A 307 0.66 21.59 10.41
C ASP A 307 2.05 21.09 9.93
N GLY A 308 2.30 21.07 8.61
CA GLY A 308 3.52 20.59 8.00
C GLY A 308 3.64 19.06 7.92
N ARG A 309 2.54 18.32 8.12
CA ARG A 309 2.51 16.87 8.11
C ARG A 309 1.74 16.34 6.89
N ALA A 310 2.12 15.16 6.43
CA ALA A 310 1.35 14.38 5.46
C ALA A 310 0.46 13.39 6.21
N HIS A 311 -0.85 13.53 6.05
CA HIS A 311 -1.86 12.70 6.68
C HIS A 311 -2.49 11.72 5.69
N GLY A 312 -3.15 10.66 6.18
CA GLY A 312 -3.87 9.72 5.32
C GLY A 312 -2.99 8.92 4.37
N MET A 313 -1.77 8.61 4.78
CA MET A 313 -0.76 7.92 3.98
C MET A 313 -1.00 6.42 3.82
N PHE A 314 -1.91 5.84 4.60
CA PHE A 314 -2.16 4.41 4.68
C PHE A 314 -3.62 4.06 4.44
N MET A 315 -3.83 2.92 3.78
CA MET A 315 -5.15 2.34 3.57
C MET A 315 -5.22 0.98 4.29
N PHE A 316 -6.06 0.93 5.32
CA PHE A 316 -6.37 -0.30 6.01
C PHE A 316 -7.02 -1.31 5.05
N TYR A 317 -6.55 -2.55 5.07
CA TYR A 317 -7.03 -3.61 4.17
C TYR A 317 -6.89 -3.28 2.66
N GLY A 318 -5.94 -2.42 2.29
CA GLY A 318 -5.74 -2.02 0.89
C GLY A 318 -5.36 -3.19 -0.04
N ALA A 319 -4.69 -4.22 0.50
CA ALA A 319 -4.49 -5.52 -0.14
C ALA A 319 -5.54 -6.51 0.42
N ASN A 320 -6.75 -6.48 -0.12
CA ASN A 320 -7.91 -7.19 0.43
C ASN A 320 -7.76 -8.72 0.49
N ARG A 321 -6.84 -9.33 -0.27
CA ARG A 321 -6.59 -10.78 -0.23
C ARG A 321 -5.97 -11.23 1.10
N THR A 322 -5.05 -10.46 1.64
CA THR A 322 -4.30 -10.80 2.88
C THR A 322 -4.64 -9.88 4.05
N GLY A 323 -5.28 -8.75 3.78
CA GLY A 323 -5.56 -7.70 4.75
C GLY A 323 -4.36 -6.80 5.04
N ARG A 324 -3.29 -6.88 4.23
CA ARG A 324 -2.14 -5.97 4.35
C ARG A 324 -2.55 -4.54 4.05
N PHE A 325 -1.85 -3.59 4.65
CA PHE A 325 -1.99 -2.17 4.37
C PHE A 325 -1.45 -1.85 2.98
N SER A 326 -1.98 -0.83 2.34
CA SER A 326 -1.38 -0.24 1.15
C SER A 326 -1.07 1.24 1.36
N GLY A 327 -0.04 1.73 0.63
CA GLY A 327 0.31 3.14 0.65
C GLY A 327 -0.64 3.98 -0.20
N ARG A 328 -0.89 5.21 0.25
CA ARG A 328 -1.59 6.26 -0.48
C ARG A 328 -0.67 7.46 -0.68
N LEU A 329 -1.06 8.39 -1.54
CA LEU A 329 -0.37 9.66 -1.81
C LEU A 329 1.09 9.45 -2.21
N VAL A 330 2.02 9.67 -1.29
CA VAL A 330 3.45 9.46 -1.55
C VAL A 330 3.80 7.98 -1.72
N GLN A 331 2.98 7.06 -1.19
CA GLN A 331 3.22 5.62 -1.21
C GLN A 331 4.57 5.24 -0.61
N LEU A 332 4.72 5.48 0.69
CA LEU A 332 5.95 5.31 1.46
C LEU A 332 6.59 3.92 1.27
N GLN A 333 5.77 2.87 1.11
CA GLN A 333 6.20 1.48 0.89
C GLN A 333 7.00 1.28 -0.41
N ASN A 334 6.79 2.15 -1.41
CA ASN A 334 7.36 2.04 -2.75
C ASN A 334 8.47 3.05 -3.02
N LEU A 335 9.00 3.72 -1.99
CA LEU A 335 10.11 4.65 -2.15
C LEU A 335 11.43 3.88 -2.38
N PRO A 336 12.37 4.44 -3.16
CA PRO A 336 13.69 3.86 -3.34
C PRO A 336 14.42 3.66 -2.00
N GLN A 337 15.25 2.63 -1.91
CA GLN A 337 16.20 2.48 -0.80
C GLN A 337 17.34 3.48 -0.95
N ASN A 338 18.01 3.78 0.15
CA ASN A 338 19.18 4.66 0.17
C ASN A 338 20.44 3.80 0.02
N HIS A 339 21.30 4.16 -0.94
CA HIS A 339 22.57 3.46 -1.20
C HIS A 339 23.77 4.42 -1.13
N MET A 340 23.49 5.71 -1.00
CA MET A 340 24.51 6.78 -0.97
C MET A 340 25.21 6.82 0.40
N GLY A 341 26.54 6.72 0.41
CA GLY A 341 27.34 6.73 1.64
C GLY A 341 27.39 8.09 2.35
N ASP A 342 27.25 9.18 1.60
CA ASP A 342 27.27 10.57 2.04
C ASP A 342 25.88 11.23 2.03
N LEU A 343 24.84 10.44 2.33
CA LEU A 343 23.43 10.82 2.28
C LEU A 343 23.13 12.12 3.05
N GLU A 344 23.71 12.30 4.23
CA GLU A 344 23.50 13.49 5.06
C GLU A 344 24.06 14.76 4.42
N GLN A 345 25.25 14.67 3.80
CA GLN A 345 25.87 15.78 3.09
C GLN A 345 25.06 16.19 1.85
N ALA A 346 24.66 15.22 1.04
CA ALA A 346 23.82 15.47 -0.12
C ALA A 346 22.48 16.11 0.28
N ARG A 347 21.87 15.61 1.35
CA ARG A 347 20.64 16.16 1.92
C ARG A 347 20.81 17.62 2.33
N GLU A 348 21.89 17.97 3.03
CA GLU A 348 22.11 19.35 3.48
C GLU A 348 22.36 20.31 2.30
N LEU A 349 23.04 19.87 1.24
CA LEU A 349 23.19 20.66 0.01
C LEU A 349 21.85 20.97 -0.64
N VAL A 350 20.95 19.99 -0.71
CA VAL A 350 19.59 20.21 -1.23
C VAL A 350 18.81 21.12 -0.28
N ARG A 351 18.84 20.86 1.02
CA ARG A 351 18.12 21.62 2.03
C ARG A 351 18.54 23.09 2.07
N SER A 352 19.83 23.36 1.90
CA SER A 352 20.38 24.74 1.86
C SER A 352 20.21 25.44 0.52
N GLY A 353 19.69 24.76 -0.51
CA GLY A 353 19.48 25.34 -1.83
C GLY A 353 20.75 25.47 -2.68
N ASN A 354 21.79 24.70 -2.38
CA ASN A 354 23.10 24.82 -3.05
C ASN A 354 23.22 23.89 -4.27
N TYR A 355 22.51 24.24 -5.37
CA TYR A 355 22.52 23.49 -6.62
C TYR A 355 23.92 23.36 -7.24
N GLY A 356 24.69 24.47 -7.26
CA GLY A 356 26.02 24.46 -7.88
C GLY A 356 27.01 23.52 -7.18
N ALA A 357 26.95 23.43 -5.84
CA ALA A 357 27.78 22.46 -5.12
C ALA A 357 27.32 21.02 -5.41
N LEU A 358 26.01 20.79 -5.51
CA LEU A 358 25.47 19.46 -5.84
C LEU A 358 25.91 19.03 -7.26
N GLU A 359 25.83 19.92 -8.25
CA GLU A 359 26.28 19.66 -9.62
C GLU A 359 27.79 19.38 -9.70
N MET A 360 28.58 20.08 -8.89
CA MET A 360 30.03 19.88 -8.86
C MET A 360 30.47 18.56 -8.21
N LEU A 361 29.68 18.07 -7.23
CA LEU A 361 30.07 16.90 -6.43
C LEU A 361 29.46 15.59 -6.93
N TYR A 362 28.39 15.64 -7.72
CA TYR A 362 27.67 14.45 -8.15
C TYR A 362 27.42 14.43 -9.65
N ASP A 363 27.62 13.27 -10.27
CA ASP A 363 27.49 13.07 -11.72
C ASP A 363 26.03 13.12 -12.21
N SER A 364 25.06 12.85 -11.33
CA SER A 364 23.63 12.78 -11.69
C SER A 364 22.75 13.37 -10.60
N ILE A 365 22.26 14.58 -10.82
CA ILE A 365 21.30 15.23 -9.93
C ILE A 365 20.02 14.40 -9.75
N PRO A 366 19.37 13.85 -10.81
CA PRO A 366 18.18 13.01 -10.63
C PRO A 366 18.42 11.77 -9.77
N ASP A 367 19.64 11.20 -9.78
CA ASP A 367 19.98 10.06 -8.92
C ASP A 367 20.09 10.47 -7.46
N VAL A 368 20.80 11.57 -7.18
CA VAL A 368 20.89 12.14 -5.82
C VAL A 368 19.49 12.47 -5.28
N LEU A 369 18.66 13.17 -6.05
CA LEU A 369 17.30 13.51 -5.63
C LEU A 369 16.45 12.24 -5.37
N SER A 370 16.64 11.18 -6.15
CA SER A 370 15.97 9.90 -5.92
C SER A 370 16.39 9.24 -4.60
N GLU A 371 17.68 9.28 -4.27
CA GLU A 371 18.23 8.77 -3.01
C GLU A 371 17.69 9.54 -1.78
N LEU A 372 17.42 10.84 -1.93
CA LEU A 372 17.01 11.72 -0.83
C LEU A 372 15.51 11.71 -0.52
N ILE A 373 14.65 11.03 -1.30
CA ILE A 373 13.19 11.10 -1.14
C ILE A 373 12.75 10.74 0.28
N ARG A 374 13.27 9.65 0.85
CA ARG A 374 12.92 9.22 2.22
C ARG A 374 13.32 10.24 3.26
N THR A 375 14.43 10.94 3.03
CA THR A 375 14.98 11.90 4.00
C THR A 375 14.15 13.17 4.18
N ALA A 376 13.14 13.37 3.32
CA ALA A 376 12.16 14.42 3.48
C ALA A 376 11.20 14.19 4.67
N PHE A 377 11.08 12.96 5.15
CA PHE A 377 10.30 12.67 6.35
C PHE A 377 11.17 12.88 7.60
N ILE A 378 10.69 13.73 8.51
CA ILE A 378 11.40 14.14 9.71
C ILE A 378 10.50 14.04 10.95
N PRO A 379 11.07 13.84 12.15
CA PRO A 379 10.31 13.91 13.40
C PRO A 379 9.94 15.38 13.75
N TYR A 380 9.15 15.56 14.81
CA TYR A 380 8.94 16.89 15.37
C TYR A 380 10.27 17.49 15.86
N GLU A 381 10.28 18.81 16.05
CA GLU A 381 11.48 19.55 16.43
C GLU A 381 12.00 19.09 17.80
N GLY A 382 13.28 18.71 17.85
CA GLY A 382 13.92 18.15 19.04
C GLY A 382 13.66 16.65 19.26
N GLY A 383 12.84 16.01 18.43
CA GLY A 383 12.61 14.58 18.45
C GLY A 383 13.56 13.78 17.56
N LYS A 384 13.39 12.47 17.60
CA LYS A 384 14.06 11.51 16.72
C LYS A 384 13.06 10.52 16.14
N PHE A 385 13.41 9.86 15.04
CA PHE A 385 12.76 8.61 14.65
C PHE A 385 13.43 7.42 15.30
N ILE A 386 12.61 6.49 15.80
CA ILE A 386 12.97 5.12 16.06
C ILE A 386 12.33 4.32 14.93
N VAL A 387 13.16 3.66 14.14
CA VAL A 387 12.73 2.78 13.05
C VAL A 387 13.02 1.36 13.49
N ALA A 388 11.99 0.55 13.68
CA ALA A 388 12.09 -0.83 14.15
C ALA A 388 11.44 -1.77 13.11
N ASP A 389 12.16 -2.82 12.72
CA ASP A 389 11.79 -3.74 11.65
C ASP A 389 11.84 -5.20 12.15
N PHE A 390 10.86 -6.01 11.78
CA PHE A 390 10.92 -7.44 12.05
C PHE A 390 12.00 -8.12 11.20
N SER A 391 12.87 -8.86 11.85
CA SER A 391 13.89 -9.65 11.15
C SER A 391 13.27 -10.87 10.49
N ALA A 392 13.23 -10.90 9.15
CA ALA A 392 12.79 -12.05 8.33
C ALA A 392 11.43 -12.63 8.75
N ILE A 393 10.41 -11.80 8.95
CA ILE A 393 9.11 -12.21 9.53
C ILE A 393 8.46 -13.35 8.75
N GLU A 394 8.39 -13.29 7.44
CA GLU A 394 7.74 -14.32 6.62
C GLU A 394 8.49 -15.66 6.71
N ALA A 395 9.83 -15.64 6.74
CA ALA A 395 10.64 -16.84 6.92
C ALA A 395 10.46 -17.49 8.30
N ARG A 396 10.23 -16.68 9.34
CA ARG A 396 9.91 -17.15 10.70
C ARG A 396 8.52 -17.75 10.77
N VAL A 397 7.54 -17.09 10.20
CA VAL A 397 6.14 -17.54 10.20
C VAL A 397 5.99 -18.84 9.42
N ILE A 398 6.60 -18.98 8.23
CA ILE A 398 6.50 -20.22 7.45
C ILE A 398 7.22 -21.39 8.15
N ALA A 399 8.38 -21.15 8.77
CA ALA A 399 9.09 -22.16 9.53
C ALA A 399 8.28 -22.64 10.74
N TRP A 400 7.64 -21.70 11.46
CA TRP A 400 6.77 -21.99 12.59
C TRP A 400 5.55 -22.83 12.18
N MET A 401 4.86 -22.43 11.11
CA MET A 401 3.68 -23.14 10.61
C MET A 401 4.01 -24.54 10.08
N ALA A 402 5.12 -24.66 9.37
CA ALA A 402 5.56 -25.95 8.81
C ALA A 402 6.18 -26.88 9.86
N GLY A 403 6.68 -26.34 10.97
CA GLY A 403 7.50 -27.08 11.92
C GLY A 403 8.88 -27.45 11.35
N GLU A 404 9.49 -26.57 10.53
CA GLU A 404 10.82 -26.79 9.93
C GLU A 404 11.91 -26.54 10.96
N GLN A 405 12.30 -27.60 11.68
CA GLN A 405 13.07 -27.51 12.93
C GLN A 405 14.42 -26.81 12.77
N TRP A 406 15.19 -27.11 11.72
CA TRP A 406 16.50 -26.48 11.53
C TRP A 406 16.42 -24.95 11.42
N ARG A 407 15.33 -24.43 10.82
CA ARG A 407 15.07 -22.98 10.74
C ARG A 407 14.74 -22.40 12.11
N LEU A 408 13.89 -23.09 12.87
CA LEU A 408 13.54 -22.67 14.23
C LEU A 408 14.78 -22.61 15.12
N ASP A 409 15.69 -23.57 14.98
CA ASP A 409 16.97 -23.59 15.71
C ASP A 409 17.86 -22.40 15.32
N VAL A 410 17.96 -22.09 14.02
CA VAL A 410 18.68 -20.91 13.52
C VAL A 410 18.11 -19.62 14.11
N PHE A 411 16.79 -19.47 14.09
CA PHE A 411 16.14 -18.27 14.63
C PHE A 411 16.28 -18.14 16.14
N SER A 412 16.23 -19.26 16.89
CA SER A 412 16.41 -19.26 18.35
C SER A 412 17.82 -18.83 18.75
N GLN A 413 18.82 -19.11 17.91
CA GLN A 413 20.21 -18.75 18.12
C GLN A 413 20.59 -17.37 17.55
N GLY A 414 19.62 -16.65 16.95
CA GLY A 414 19.86 -15.35 16.30
C GLY A 414 20.67 -15.43 15.02
N GLY A 415 20.69 -16.60 14.35
CA GLY A 415 21.45 -16.84 13.12
C GLY A 415 20.89 -16.14 11.89
N ASP A 416 21.73 -15.99 10.86
CA ASP A 416 21.36 -15.45 9.54
C ASP A 416 20.73 -16.56 8.69
N ILE A 417 19.44 -16.44 8.40
CA ILE A 417 18.69 -17.47 7.65
C ILE A 417 19.24 -17.66 6.22
N TYR A 418 19.79 -16.62 5.59
CA TYR A 418 20.35 -16.74 4.25
C TYR A 418 21.66 -17.52 4.23
N CYS A 419 22.51 -17.34 5.24
CA CYS A 419 23.69 -18.16 5.44
C CYS A 419 23.32 -19.61 5.77
N ALA A 420 22.36 -19.79 6.66
CA ALA A 420 21.92 -21.11 7.07
C ALA A 420 21.26 -21.88 5.92
N SER A 421 20.40 -21.23 5.13
CA SER A 421 19.80 -21.84 3.94
C SER A 421 20.85 -22.27 2.91
N ALA A 422 21.84 -21.41 2.64
CA ALA A 422 22.96 -21.78 1.77
C ALA A 422 23.76 -22.95 2.34
N SER A 423 23.99 -22.97 3.66
CA SER A 423 24.69 -24.10 4.32
C SER A 423 23.93 -25.42 4.16
N GLN A 424 22.61 -25.40 4.31
CA GLN A 424 21.76 -26.59 4.11
C GLN A 424 21.75 -27.05 2.64
N MET A 425 21.61 -26.13 1.69
CA MET A 425 21.53 -26.42 0.27
C MET A 425 22.83 -26.99 -0.31
N PHE A 426 23.98 -26.47 0.14
CA PHE A 426 25.30 -26.83 -0.41
C PHE A 426 26.11 -27.76 0.50
N HIS A 427 25.57 -28.12 1.70
CA HIS A 427 26.24 -28.97 2.69
C HIS A 427 27.65 -28.48 3.08
N VAL A 428 27.83 -27.17 3.15
CA VAL A 428 29.07 -26.50 3.57
C VAL A 428 28.77 -25.38 4.55
N PRO A 429 29.68 -25.07 5.49
CA PRO A 429 29.48 -23.93 6.38
C PRO A 429 29.53 -22.61 5.59
N VAL A 430 28.57 -21.73 5.82
CA VAL A 430 28.48 -20.38 5.20
C VAL A 430 28.41 -19.33 6.28
N VAL A 431 29.34 -18.37 6.26
CA VAL A 431 29.43 -17.26 7.21
C VAL A 431 29.47 -15.94 6.44
N LYS A 432 28.63 -14.99 6.83
CA LYS A 432 28.38 -13.72 6.09
C LYS A 432 29.65 -12.98 5.63
N HIS A 433 30.66 -12.90 6.48
CA HIS A 433 31.95 -12.26 6.20
C HIS A 433 33.12 -13.23 6.40
N GLY A 434 32.94 -14.49 6.05
CA GLY A 434 33.91 -15.55 6.29
C GLY A 434 33.82 -16.70 5.29
N ILE A 435 33.96 -17.94 5.79
CA ILE A 435 33.99 -19.15 4.98
C ILE A 435 32.74 -19.24 4.08
N ASN A 436 32.94 -19.43 2.78
CA ASN A 436 31.89 -19.58 1.76
C ASN A 436 30.86 -18.42 1.73
N GLY A 437 31.21 -17.24 2.22
CA GLY A 437 30.30 -16.08 2.33
C GLY A 437 29.65 -15.67 1.00
N HIS A 438 30.28 -15.97 -0.15
CA HIS A 438 29.70 -15.73 -1.48
C HIS A 438 28.43 -16.55 -1.75
N LEU A 439 28.24 -17.70 -1.07
CA LEU A 439 27.04 -18.54 -1.21
C LEU A 439 25.83 -17.94 -0.50
N ARG A 440 26.02 -17.02 0.45
CA ARG A 440 24.91 -16.33 1.13
C ARG A 440 23.93 -15.68 0.17
N GLN A 441 24.44 -15.12 -0.95
CA GLN A 441 23.59 -14.49 -1.97
C GLN A 441 22.69 -15.52 -2.67
N LYS A 442 23.20 -16.73 -2.96
CA LYS A 442 22.39 -17.84 -3.49
C LYS A 442 21.31 -18.26 -2.47
N GLY A 443 21.65 -18.35 -1.19
CA GLY A 443 20.70 -18.59 -0.13
C GLY A 443 19.61 -17.52 -0.04
N LYS A 444 19.98 -16.23 -0.15
CA LYS A 444 19.02 -15.12 -0.14
C LYS A 444 18.02 -15.20 -1.29
N ILE A 445 18.50 -15.44 -2.52
CA ILE A 445 17.62 -15.57 -3.69
C ILE A 445 16.67 -16.75 -3.53
N ALA A 446 17.20 -17.90 -3.10
CA ALA A 446 16.40 -19.09 -2.87
C ALA A 446 15.30 -18.86 -1.83
N GLU A 447 15.62 -18.23 -0.70
CA GLU A 447 14.64 -17.88 0.34
C GLU A 447 13.51 -16.98 -0.21
N LEU A 448 13.85 -15.95 -0.95
CA LEU A 448 12.88 -15.00 -1.48
C LEU A 448 12.01 -15.57 -2.62
N ALA A 449 12.56 -16.48 -3.43
CA ALA A 449 11.89 -17.01 -4.61
C ALA A 449 11.12 -18.31 -4.38
N LEU A 450 11.57 -19.17 -3.48
CA LEU A 450 11.14 -20.58 -3.44
C LEU A 450 10.15 -20.91 -2.32
N GLY A 451 10.04 -20.06 -1.31
CA GLY A 451 9.19 -20.30 -0.12
C GLY A 451 7.71 -20.60 -0.43
N TYR A 452 7.23 -20.13 -1.57
CA TYR A 452 5.83 -20.25 -1.99
C TYR A 452 5.66 -21.05 -3.30
N GLY A 453 6.43 -22.13 -3.43
CA GLY A 453 6.34 -23.03 -4.58
C GLY A 453 6.98 -22.47 -5.87
N GLY A 454 7.76 -21.40 -5.76
CA GLY A 454 8.53 -20.87 -6.88
C GLY A 454 9.46 -21.92 -7.50
N SER A 455 9.85 -21.69 -8.75
CA SER A 455 10.76 -22.55 -9.51
C SER A 455 11.75 -21.68 -10.29
N VAL A 456 12.39 -22.22 -11.30
CA VAL A 456 13.39 -21.54 -12.15
C VAL A 456 12.88 -20.16 -12.63
N GLY A 457 11.61 -20.05 -13.02
CA GLY A 457 11.01 -18.77 -13.43
C GLY A 457 11.01 -17.71 -12.31
N ALA A 458 10.76 -18.10 -11.07
CA ALA A 458 10.80 -17.21 -9.91
C ALA A 458 12.24 -16.74 -9.61
N LEU A 459 13.22 -17.65 -9.68
CA LEU A 459 14.63 -17.29 -9.52
C LEU A 459 15.08 -16.27 -10.58
N LYS A 460 14.73 -16.49 -11.86
CA LYS A 460 15.00 -15.53 -12.94
C LYS A 460 14.35 -14.17 -12.69
N ALA A 461 13.07 -14.16 -12.28
CA ALA A 461 12.35 -12.92 -11.96
C ALA A 461 12.97 -12.15 -10.79
N MET A 462 13.62 -12.84 -9.85
CA MET A 462 14.34 -12.26 -8.72
C MET A 462 15.78 -11.83 -9.05
N GLY A 463 16.18 -11.92 -10.32
CA GLY A 463 17.49 -11.44 -10.78
C GLY A 463 18.63 -12.44 -10.58
N ALA A 464 18.36 -13.74 -10.52
CA ALA A 464 19.41 -14.75 -10.33
C ALA A 464 20.48 -14.72 -11.43
N LEU A 465 20.07 -14.51 -12.68
CA LEU A 465 21.01 -14.42 -13.81
C LEU A 465 21.86 -13.14 -13.74
N GLU A 466 21.26 -12.02 -13.38
CA GLU A 466 21.93 -10.73 -13.20
C GLU A 466 22.94 -10.76 -12.04
N MET A 467 22.72 -11.64 -11.07
CA MET A 467 23.62 -11.88 -9.93
C MET A 467 24.72 -12.91 -10.25
N GLY A 468 24.80 -13.35 -11.52
CA GLY A 468 25.85 -14.24 -12.00
C GLY A 468 25.62 -15.73 -11.70
N ILE A 469 24.38 -16.15 -11.39
CA ILE A 469 24.04 -17.58 -11.26
C ILE A 469 23.77 -18.12 -12.68
N PRO A 470 24.53 -19.11 -13.17
CA PRO A 470 24.30 -19.70 -14.47
C PRO A 470 22.91 -20.34 -14.59
N GLU A 471 22.33 -20.34 -15.79
CA GLU A 471 20.98 -20.88 -16.01
C GLU A 471 20.88 -22.37 -15.66
N GLU A 472 21.93 -23.14 -15.93
CA GLU A 472 22.05 -24.57 -15.61
C GLU A 472 22.07 -24.85 -14.10
N GLU A 473 22.43 -23.88 -13.24
CA GLU A 473 22.41 -24.02 -11.78
C GLU A 473 21.02 -23.76 -11.18
N LEU A 474 20.09 -23.12 -11.91
CA LEU A 474 18.81 -22.68 -11.34
C LEU A 474 17.93 -23.87 -10.93
N LYS A 475 17.85 -24.93 -11.74
CA LYS A 475 17.04 -26.11 -11.38
C LYS A 475 17.63 -26.89 -10.22
N PRO A 476 18.96 -27.21 -10.18
CA PRO A 476 19.61 -27.77 -9.01
C PRO A 476 19.39 -26.93 -7.73
N LEU A 477 19.38 -25.61 -7.82
CA LEU A 477 19.13 -24.71 -6.70
C LEU A 477 17.71 -24.87 -6.13
N VAL A 478 16.70 -24.97 -7.02
CA VAL A 478 15.31 -25.25 -6.63
C VAL A 478 15.21 -26.58 -5.89
N ASP A 479 15.81 -27.62 -6.43
CA ASP A 479 15.75 -28.97 -5.85
C ASP A 479 16.46 -29.02 -4.48
N ALA A 480 17.66 -28.46 -4.38
CA ALA A 480 18.42 -28.38 -3.13
C ALA A 480 17.66 -27.61 -2.03
N TRP A 481 17.00 -26.52 -2.39
CA TRP A 481 16.17 -25.78 -1.43
C TRP A 481 14.97 -26.63 -0.93
N ARG A 482 14.27 -27.31 -1.83
CA ARG A 482 13.12 -28.14 -1.50
C ARG A 482 13.51 -29.34 -0.65
N ASP A 483 14.63 -29.99 -0.98
CA ASP A 483 15.18 -31.11 -0.19
C ASP A 483 15.60 -30.66 1.22
N SER A 484 16.08 -29.44 1.36
CA SER A 484 16.44 -28.84 2.65
C SER A 484 15.21 -28.39 3.47
N ASN A 485 14.02 -28.26 2.85
CA ASN A 485 12.81 -27.76 3.47
C ASN A 485 11.60 -28.71 3.26
N PRO A 486 11.70 -29.99 3.67
CA PRO A 486 10.65 -30.98 3.39
C PRO A 486 9.33 -30.64 4.09
N HIS A 487 9.37 -30.05 5.30
CA HIS A 487 8.16 -29.68 6.02
C HIS A 487 7.44 -28.49 5.39
N ILE A 488 8.16 -27.54 4.80
CA ILE A 488 7.55 -26.43 4.05
C ILE A 488 6.89 -26.96 2.77
N THR A 489 7.55 -27.86 2.04
CA THR A 489 6.95 -28.48 0.84
C THR A 489 5.72 -29.31 1.19
N GLN A 490 5.73 -30.01 2.32
CA GLN A 490 4.57 -30.75 2.82
C GLN A 490 3.42 -29.81 3.19
N LEU A 491 3.71 -28.69 3.88
CA LEU A 491 2.73 -27.65 4.20
C LEU A 491 1.95 -27.18 2.96
N TRP A 492 2.63 -27.00 1.81
CA TRP A 492 1.95 -26.57 0.58
C TRP A 492 0.85 -27.53 0.15
N TRP A 493 1.15 -28.84 0.19
CA TRP A 493 0.23 -29.87 -0.28
C TRP A 493 -0.84 -30.20 0.74
N ASP A 494 -0.51 -30.21 2.01
CA ASP A 494 -1.50 -30.39 3.10
C ASP A 494 -2.57 -29.29 3.05
N VAL A 495 -2.16 -28.04 2.79
CA VAL A 495 -3.10 -26.92 2.62
C VAL A 495 -3.91 -27.05 1.33
N ASP A 496 -3.30 -27.48 0.22
CA ASP A 496 -4.00 -27.71 -1.04
C ASP A 496 -5.10 -28.78 -0.90
N ASP A 497 -4.77 -29.90 -0.30
CA ASP A 497 -5.69 -31.02 -0.07
C ASP A 497 -6.83 -30.63 0.88
N ALA A 498 -6.54 -29.97 1.99
CA ALA A 498 -7.54 -29.51 2.95
C ALA A 498 -8.54 -28.53 2.31
N ILE A 499 -8.05 -27.58 1.52
CA ILE A 499 -8.92 -26.61 0.83
C ILE A 499 -9.78 -27.32 -0.24
N LYS A 500 -9.21 -28.22 -1.03
CA LYS A 500 -9.95 -29.00 -2.04
C LYS A 500 -11.05 -29.84 -1.40
N GLU A 501 -10.77 -30.52 -0.30
CA GLU A 501 -11.74 -31.27 0.47
C GLU A 501 -12.87 -30.37 0.97
N THR A 502 -12.53 -29.25 1.62
CA THR A 502 -13.53 -28.27 2.09
C THR A 502 -14.42 -27.75 0.95
N VAL A 503 -13.86 -27.46 -0.22
CA VAL A 503 -14.64 -26.94 -1.37
C VAL A 503 -15.50 -28.01 -2.00
N LYS A 504 -15.04 -29.27 -2.09
CA LYS A 504 -15.79 -30.40 -2.67
C LYS A 504 -16.91 -30.85 -1.74
N GLU A 505 -16.56 -31.22 -0.53
CA GLU A 505 -17.45 -31.93 0.40
C GLU A 505 -18.26 -30.97 1.29
N LYS A 506 -17.93 -29.66 1.31
CA LYS A 506 -18.55 -28.63 2.17
C LYS A 506 -18.39 -28.92 3.67
N VAL A 507 -17.34 -29.60 4.04
CA VAL A 507 -16.99 -29.94 5.44
C VAL A 507 -15.84 -29.06 5.91
N PRO A 508 -15.77 -28.76 7.21
CA PRO A 508 -14.59 -28.11 7.80
C PRO A 508 -13.37 -29.01 7.72
N THR A 509 -12.22 -28.45 7.39
CA THR A 509 -10.91 -29.11 7.48
C THR A 509 -9.94 -28.28 8.27
N GLU A 510 -8.87 -28.88 8.76
CA GLU A 510 -7.83 -28.21 9.52
C GLU A 510 -6.45 -28.82 9.21
N THR A 511 -5.45 -27.98 9.02
CA THR A 511 -4.04 -28.38 8.91
C THR A 511 -3.11 -27.25 9.34
N HIS A 512 -1.99 -27.57 9.98
CA HIS A 512 -0.94 -26.61 10.37
C HIS A 512 -1.47 -25.36 11.12
N GLY A 513 -2.54 -25.50 11.92
CA GLY A 513 -3.16 -24.39 12.65
C GLY A 513 -4.04 -23.47 11.80
N LEU A 514 -4.29 -23.84 10.55
CA LEU A 514 -5.29 -23.19 9.67
C LEU A 514 -6.55 -24.03 9.65
N GLN A 515 -7.71 -23.37 9.78
CA GLN A 515 -9.01 -24.01 9.61
C GLN A 515 -9.66 -23.49 8.31
N PHE A 516 -10.31 -24.39 7.59
CA PHE A 516 -11.02 -24.05 6.35
C PHE A 516 -12.50 -24.36 6.51
N LEU A 517 -13.33 -23.37 6.18
CA LEU A 517 -14.78 -23.45 6.33
C LEU A 517 -15.46 -23.04 5.02
N TYR A 518 -16.51 -23.76 4.63
CA TYR A 518 -17.39 -23.34 3.52
C TYR A 518 -18.72 -22.83 4.08
N GLU A 519 -18.99 -21.54 3.94
CA GLU A 519 -20.21 -20.91 4.46
C GLU A 519 -20.83 -19.99 3.40
N SER A 520 -22.09 -20.28 3.02
CA SER A 520 -22.90 -19.38 2.17
C SER A 520 -22.21 -18.83 0.92
N GLY A 521 -21.42 -19.68 0.25
CA GLY A 521 -20.72 -19.30 -0.98
C GLY A 521 -19.35 -18.64 -0.74
N PHE A 522 -18.83 -18.68 0.47
CA PHE A 522 -17.45 -18.32 0.79
C PHE A 522 -16.66 -19.55 1.25
N LEU A 523 -15.41 -19.61 0.84
CA LEU A 523 -14.39 -20.37 1.53
C LEU A 523 -13.68 -19.41 2.50
N PHE A 524 -13.69 -19.72 3.77
CA PHE A 524 -12.92 -19.00 4.79
C PHE A 524 -11.68 -19.78 5.19
N MET A 525 -10.53 -19.12 5.19
CA MET A 525 -9.32 -19.58 5.83
C MET A 525 -9.18 -18.85 7.17
N CYS A 526 -9.38 -19.56 8.27
CA CYS A 526 -9.25 -19.02 9.61
C CYS A 526 -7.78 -19.08 10.04
N LEU A 527 -7.23 -17.92 10.39
CA LEU A 527 -5.84 -17.76 10.82
C LEU A 527 -5.71 -17.98 12.35
N PRO A 528 -4.52 -18.29 12.86
CA PRO A 528 -4.27 -18.42 14.30
C PRO A 528 -4.66 -17.18 15.13
N SER A 529 -4.62 -16.00 14.52
CA SER A 529 -5.06 -14.74 15.12
C SER A 529 -6.58 -14.63 15.34
N GLY A 530 -7.36 -15.55 14.77
CA GLY A 530 -8.83 -15.49 14.72
C GLY A 530 -9.38 -14.68 13.55
N ARG A 531 -8.53 -14.02 12.77
CA ARG A 531 -8.93 -13.34 11.53
C ARG A 531 -9.20 -14.36 10.42
N ARG A 532 -10.09 -14.02 9.48
CA ARG A 532 -10.45 -14.89 8.37
C ARG A 532 -10.07 -14.25 7.04
N LEU A 533 -9.53 -15.05 6.12
CA LEU A 533 -9.41 -14.70 4.71
C LEU A 533 -10.59 -15.30 3.95
N ALA A 534 -11.25 -14.52 3.11
CA ALA A 534 -12.43 -14.94 2.39
C ALA A 534 -12.16 -15.09 0.89
N TYR A 535 -12.64 -16.19 0.31
CA TYR A 535 -12.59 -16.48 -1.11
C TYR A 535 -14.01 -16.66 -1.63
N VAL A 536 -14.42 -15.79 -2.57
CA VAL A 536 -15.81 -15.68 -3.01
C VAL A 536 -16.13 -16.76 -4.05
N LYS A 537 -17.26 -17.46 -3.89
CA LYS A 537 -17.76 -18.50 -4.78
C LYS A 537 -16.68 -19.52 -5.20
N PRO A 538 -16.04 -20.19 -4.24
CA PRO A 538 -15.01 -21.18 -4.52
C PRO A 538 -15.59 -22.36 -5.29
N ARG A 539 -14.81 -22.90 -6.24
CA ARG A 539 -15.17 -24.08 -7.04
C ARG A 539 -13.90 -24.85 -7.38
N ILE A 540 -14.05 -26.16 -7.57
CA ILE A 540 -13.02 -26.95 -8.23
C ILE A 540 -13.05 -26.65 -9.73
N GLY A 541 -11.89 -26.41 -10.29
CA GLY A 541 -11.64 -26.21 -11.72
C GLY A 541 -10.46 -27.06 -12.18
N GLU A 542 -10.08 -26.90 -13.42
CA GLU A 542 -8.92 -27.54 -14.03
C GLU A 542 -7.82 -26.50 -14.25
N ASN A 543 -6.59 -26.82 -13.85
CA ASN A 543 -5.44 -25.98 -14.11
C ASN A 543 -4.87 -26.18 -15.52
N LYS A 544 -3.96 -25.31 -15.93
CA LYS A 544 -3.31 -25.37 -17.26
C LYS A 544 -2.54 -26.67 -17.56
N PHE A 545 -2.37 -27.55 -16.58
CA PHE A 545 -1.67 -28.83 -16.70
C PHE A 545 -2.64 -30.02 -16.66
N GLY A 546 -3.97 -29.79 -16.65
CA GLY A 546 -4.99 -30.82 -16.59
C GLY A 546 -5.28 -31.38 -15.19
N GLY A 547 -4.71 -30.80 -14.15
CA GLY A 547 -4.96 -31.19 -12.76
C GLY A 547 -6.05 -30.35 -12.10
N GLU A 548 -6.64 -30.87 -11.02
CA GLU A 548 -7.62 -30.12 -10.23
C GLU A 548 -6.99 -28.90 -9.54
N SER A 549 -7.66 -27.78 -9.60
CA SER A 549 -7.31 -26.56 -8.87
C SER A 549 -8.55 -25.93 -8.23
N VAL A 550 -8.33 -25.06 -7.27
CA VAL A 550 -9.39 -24.26 -6.66
C VAL A 550 -9.49 -22.93 -7.40
N THR A 551 -10.71 -22.57 -7.81
CA THR A 551 -10.99 -21.28 -8.41
C THR A 551 -11.96 -20.48 -7.53
N TYR A 552 -11.87 -19.17 -7.56
CA TYR A 552 -12.75 -18.25 -6.83
C TYR A 552 -12.90 -16.94 -7.58
N GLU A 553 -13.92 -16.14 -7.25
CA GLU A 553 -14.09 -14.81 -7.81
C GLU A 553 -13.30 -13.77 -7.00
N GLY A 554 -12.63 -12.86 -7.69
CA GLY A 554 -11.81 -11.82 -7.07
C GLY A 554 -11.32 -10.77 -8.06
N ILE A 555 -10.56 -9.80 -7.58
CA ILE A 555 -9.94 -8.76 -8.43
C ILE A 555 -8.66 -9.34 -9.03
N GLY A 556 -8.64 -9.51 -10.36
CA GLY A 556 -7.49 -10.00 -11.10
C GLY A 556 -6.42 -8.94 -11.40
N PRO A 557 -5.33 -9.33 -12.08
CA PRO A 557 -4.22 -8.44 -12.43
C PRO A 557 -4.64 -7.20 -13.22
N ALA A 558 -5.66 -7.35 -14.08
CA ALA A 558 -6.26 -6.25 -14.85
C ALA A 558 -7.19 -5.34 -14.02
N LYS A 559 -7.21 -5.48 -12.69
CA LYS A 559 -8.10 -4.76 -11.76
C LYS A 559 -9.60 -4.94 -12.06
N LYS A 560 -9.97 -6.08 -12.67
CA LYS A 560 -11.34 -6.47 -12.93
C LYS A 560 -11.76 -7.59 -12.02
N TRP A 561 -13.07 -7.67 -11.73
CA TRP A 561 -13.67 -8.80 -11.03
C TRP A 561 -13.79 -9.98 -11.98
N GLU A 562 -13.10 -11.06 -11.68
CA GLU A 562 -13.00 -12.22 -12.54
C GLU A 562 -12.77 -13.50 -11.73
N ARG A 563 -12.85 -14.65 -12.39
CA ARG A 563 -12.52 -15.93 -11.76
C ARG A 563 -11.03 -16.16 -11.81
N LEU A 564 -10.46 -16.39 -10.65
CA LEU A 564 -9.03 -16.59 -10.41
C LEU A 564 -8.79 -18.07 -10.06
N GLU A 565 -7.67 -18.60 -10.52
CA GLU A 565 -7.14 -19.90 -10.13
C GLU A 565 -6.15 -19.74 -8.97
N SER A 566 -6.15 -20.72 -8.04
CA SER A 566 -5.18 -20.78 -6.96
C SER A 566 -4.84 -22.24 -6.60
N TYR A 567 -3.73 -22.40 -5.89
CA TYR A 567 -3.17 -23.69 -5.55
C TYR A 567 -2.44 -23.60 -4.19
N GLY A 568 -2.08 -24.74 -3.59
CA GLY A 568 -1.55 -24.84 -2.23
C GLY A 568 -0.49 -23.80 -1.87
N PRO A 569 0.66 -23.72 -2.58
CA PRO A 569 1.68 -22.71 -2.31
C PRO A 569 1.16 -21.28 -2.32
N LYS A 570 0.20 -20.94 -3.19
CA LYS A 570 -0.38 -19.60 -3.25
C LYS A 570 -1.32 -19.31 -2.07
N PHE A 571 -2.04 -20.30 -1.60
CA PHE A 571 -2.83 -20.18 -0.37
C PHE A 571 -1.92 -20.03 0.85
N VAL A 572 -0.80 -20.77 0.90
CA VAL A 572 0.22 -20.64 1.95
C VAL A 572 0.83 -19.24 1.93
N GLU A 573 1.20 -18.70 0.77
CA GLU A 573 1.66 -17.32 0.65
C GLU A 573 0.66 -16.33 1.26
N ASN A 574 -0.63 -16.47 0.93
CA ASN A 574 -1.68 -15.62 1.50
C ASN A 574 -1.75 -15.75 3.03
N ALA A 575 -1.67 -16.96 3.55
CA ALA A 575 -1.69 -17.21 5.00
C ALA A 575 -0.48 -16.58 5.71
N ILE A 576 0.74 -16.82 5.20
CA ILE A 576 1.98 -16.29 5.79
C ILE A 576 1.98 -14.76 5.79
N GLN A 577 1.62 -14.15 4.67
CA GLN A 577 1.53 -12.70 4.56
C GLN A 577 0.47 -12.11 5.50
N ALA A 578 -0.66 -12.79 5.64
CA ALA A 578 -1.73 -12.38 6.52
C ALA A 578 -1.34 -12.51 8.00
N ILE A 579 -0.70 -13.61 8.39
CA ILE A 579 -0.19 -13.82 9.76
C ILE A 579 0.91 -12.81 10.09
N SER A 580 1.83 -12.55 9.17
CA SER A 580 2.87 -11.53 9.36
C SER A 580 2.28 -10.14 9.58
N ARG A 581 1.21 -9.80 8.84
CA ARG A 581 0.43 -8.58 9.07
C ARG A 581 -0.24 -8.57 10.45
N ASP A 582 -0.78 -9.70 10.90
CA ASP A 582 -1.41 -9.80 12.22
C ASP A 582 -0.38 -9.66 13.36
N VAL A 583 0.84 -10.16 13.18
CA VAL A 583 1.97 -9.91 14.09
C VAL A 583 2.31 -8.43 14.16
N LEU A 584 2.40 -7.76 13.00
CA LEU A 584 2.63 -6.30 12.95
C LEU A 584 1.52 -5.54 13.69
N CYS A 585 0.25 -5.88 13.47
CA CYS A 585 -0.87 -5.25 14.17
C CYS A 585 -0.83 -5.48 15.68
N TYR A 586 -0.44 -6.67 16.12
CA TYR A 586 -0.22 -6.93 17.54
C TYR A 586 0.87 -6.02 18.12
N ALA A 587 2.00 -5.89 17.44
CA ALA A 587 3.08 -4.96 17.85
C ALA A 587 2.60 -3.51 17.89
N MET A 588 1.87 -3.05 16.87
CA MET A 588 1.29 -1.70 16.83
C MET A 588 0.33 -1.46 18.02
N LYS A 589 -0.49 -2.44 18.37
CA LYS A 589 -1.41 -2.35 19.53
C LYS A 589 -0.66 -2.26 20.85
N THR A 590 0.40 -3.06 21.05
CA THR A 590 1.22 -3.00 22.27
C THR A 590 2.07 -1.74 22.38
N LEU A 591 2.35 -1.09 21.25
CA LEU A 591 3.09 0.18 21.12
C LEU A 591 2.16 1.39 20.90
N ARG A 592 0.84 1.25 21.11
CA ARG A 592 -0.16 2.33 20.86
C ARG A 592 0.10 3.59 21.70
N CYS A 593 0.75 3.45 22.86
CA CYS A 593 1.19 4.58 23.68
C CYS A 593 2.31 5.39 23.05
N CYS A 594 2.99 4.86 22.04
CA CYS A 594 4.04 5.53 21.28
C CYS A 594 3.45 6.29 20.08
N ASN A 595 4.14 7.33 19.63
CA ASN A 595 3.73 8.07 18.44
C ASN A 595 4.15 7.31 17.17
N ILE A 596 3.47 6.23 16.82
CA ILE A 596 3.63 5.57 15.52
C ILE A 596 3.12 6.54 14.46
N VAL A 597 3.99 7.00 13.56
CA VAL A 597 3.66 7.96 12.49
C VAL A 597 3.59 7.30 11.12
N ALA A 598 4.22 6.14 10.96
CA ALA A 598 4.21 5.38 9.72
C ALA A 598 4.55 3.91 9.96
N HIS A 599 4.24 3.09 8.98
CA HIS A 599 4.71 1.71 8.89
C HIS A 599 4.98 1.34 7.43
N VAL A 600 5.98 0.48 7.20
CA VAL A 600 6.39 0.04 5.86
C VAL A 600 6.61 -1.46 5.89
N HIS A 601 5.67 -2.23 5.33
CA HIS A 601 5.65 -3.69 5.35
C HIS A 601 5.64 -4.26 6.77
N ASP A 602 6.79 -4.57 7.33
CA ASP A 602 7.06 -5.13 8.66
C ASP A 602 7.84 -4.18 9.58
N GLU A 603 8.00 -2.92 9.16
CA GLU A 603 8.72 -1.85 9.83
C GLU A 603 7.75 -0.83 10.46
N LEU A 604 8.07 -0.37 11.66
CA LEU A 604 7.39 0.74 12.34
C LEU A 604 8.30 1.96 12.40
N ILE A 605 7.75 3.13 12.13
CA ILE A 605 8.42 4.43 12.28
C ILE A 605 7.72 5.17 13.42
N ILE A 606 8.46 5.35 14.51
CA ILE A 606 7.98 5.98 15.74
C ILE A 606 8.69 7.33 15.91
N GLU A 607 7.90 8.37 16.09
CA GLU A 607 8.38 9.70 16.44
C GLU A 607 8.51 9.76 17.97
N ALA A 608 9.73 10.01 18.47
CA ALA A 608 10.04 9.83 19.88
C ALA A 608 10.90 10.97 20.44
N ASP A 609 10.78 11.19 21.75
CA ASP A 609 11.70 12.03 22.49
C ASP A 609 13.11 11.40 22.53
N PRO A 610 14.19 12.22 22.67
CA PRO A 610 15.56 11.71 22.65
C PRO A 610 15.86 10.61 23.68
N HIS A 611 15.15 10.58 24.82
CA HIS A 611 15.37 9.63 25.90
C HIS A 611 14.67 8.27 25.72
N VAL A 612 13.78 8.15 24.75
CA VAL A 612 13.08 6.86 24.48
C VAL A 612 14.10 5.84 23.97
N SER A 613 14.10 4.66 24.57
CA SER A 613 15.04 3.59 24.25
C SER A 613 14.63 2.81 23.01
N LEU A 614 15.53 2.71 22.03
CA LEU A 614 15.40 1.84 20.86
C LEU A 614 15.26 0.37 21.30
N ASP A 615 16.09 -0.08 22.21
CA ASP A 615 16.09 -1.48 22.66
C ASP A 615 14.75 -1.87 23.29
N ALA A 616 14.14 -0.97 24.08
CA ALA A 616 12.82 -1.20 24.67
C ALA A 616 11.72 -1.32 23.61
N ILE A 617 11.78 -0.51 22.54
CA ILE A 617 10.85 -0.60 21.42
C ILE A 617 11.04 -1.92 20.66
N CYS A 618 12.28 -2.29 20.32
CA CYS A 618 12.58 -3.54 19.62
C CYS A 618 12.19 -4.76 20.46
N GLU A 619 12.45 -4.76 21.78
CA GLU A 619 12.02 -5.82 22.69
C GLU A 619 10.49 -5.96 22.71
N GLN A 620 9.77 -4.85 22.83
CA GLN A 620 8.31 -4.86 22.85
C GLN A 620 7.74 -5.32 21.50
N MET A 621 8.30 -4.86 20.37
CA MET A 621 7.90 -5.26 19.02
C MET A 621 8.14 -6.76 18.80
N GLY A 622 9.26 -7.28 19.31
CA GLY A 622 9.64 -8.70 19.19
C GLY A 622 8.86 -9.67 20.08
N ARG A 623 7.90 -9.21 20.89
CA ARG A 623 7.09 -10.08 21.74
C ARG A 623 6.12 -10.93 20.92
N THR A 624 6.14 -12.23 21.21
CA THR A 624 5.25 -13.20 20.54
C THR A 624 3.80 -12.96 20.94
N PRO A 625 2.88 -12.83 19.97
CA PRO A 625 1.45 -12.75 20.27
C PRO A 625 0.95 -14.00 20.99
N PRO A 626 -0.04 -13.89 21.92
CA PRO A 626 -0.57 -15.04 22.67
C PRO A 626 -1.10 -16.17 21.79
N TRP A 627 -1.62 -15.84 20.60
CA TRP A 627 -2.15 -16.79 19.63
C TRP A 627 -1.07 -17.49 18.76
N ALA A 628 0.19 -17.02 18.82
CA ALA A 628 1.31 -17.54 18.03
C ALA A 628 2.34 -18.27 18.91
N LYS A 629 1.87 -19.09 19.86
CA LYS A 629 2.75 -19.81 20.76
C LYS A 629 3.84 -20.60 20.00
N GLY A 630 5.10 -20.39 20.37
CA GLY A 630 6.26 -21.02 19.74
C GLY A 630 6.83 -20.27 18.53
N LEU A 631 6.18 -19.21 18.05
CA LEU A 631 6.75 -18.35 17.02
C LEU A 631 7.88 -17.51 17.63
N ILE A 632 9.07 -17.62 17.06
CA ILE A 632 10.27 -16.88 17.50
C ILE A 632 10.35 -15.59 16.69
N LEU A 633 10.14 -14.45 17.32
CA LEU A 633 10.22 -13.12 16.72
C LEU A 633 11.49 -12.39 17.17
N ARG A 634 11.97 -11.51 16.32
CA ARG A 634 13.02 -10.54 16.62
C ARG A 634 12.75 -9.27 15.83
N ALA A 635 12.91 -8.14 16.49
CA ALA A 635 12.95 -6.84 15.86
C ALA A 635 14.31 -6.21 16.08
N ASP A 636 14.84 -5.58 15.04
CA ASP A 636 16.05 -4.78 15.06
C ASP A 636 15.69 -3.36 14.59
N GLY A 637 16.50 -2.37 14.92
CA GLY A 637 16.16 -1.01 14.54
C GLY A 637 17.32 -0.04 14.68
N TYR A 638 17.04 1.22 14.42
CA TYR A 638 17.99 2.33 14.54
C TYR A 638 17.28 3.63 14.86
N GLU A 639 18.05 4.59 15.36
CA GLU A 639 17.62 5.96 15.62
C GLU A 639 18.15 6.87 14.52
N THR A 640 17.35 7.86 14.12
CA THR A 640 17.73 8.76 13.02
C THR A 640 17.00 10.11 13.10
N PRO A 641 17.63 11.21 12.64
CA PRO A 641 16.97 12.52 12.55
C PRO A 641 16.05 12.68 11.33
N PHE A 642 16.08 11.76 10.37
CA PHE A 642 15.20 11.69 9.21
C PHE A 642 15.05 10.23 8.76
N TYR A 643 13.94 9.91 8.09
CA TYR A 643 13.71 8.55 7.65
C TYR A 643 14.70 8.12 6.56
N LYS A 644 15.27 6.95 6.70
CA LYS A 644 16.13 6.28 5.72
C LYS A 644 15.91 4.76 5.76
N LYS A 645 16.31 4.06 4.71
CA LYS A 645 16.28 2.58 4.64
C LYS A 645 17.40 2.11 3.73
N ASP A 646 18.36 1.42 4.32
CA ASP A 646 19.53 0.86 3.62
C ASP A 646 19.17 -0.44 2.90
#